data_8831c78f0785a7df93e917d8e5a00417
#
_entry.id   8831c78f0785a7df93e917d8e5a00417
#
_cell.length_a   1.000
_cell.length_b   1.000
_cell.length_c   1.000
_cell.angle_alpha   90.00
_cell.angle_beta   90.00
_cell.angle_gamma   90.00
#
_symmetry.space_group_name_H-M   'P 1'
#
loop_
_entity.id
_entity.type
_entity.pdbx_description
1 polymer ?
#
loop_
_entity_poly.entity_id
_entity_poly.type
_entity_poly.pdbx_seq_one_letter_code
_entity_poly.pdbx_strand_id
1 'polypeptide(L)'
;MAAPAHSPREVFESWLERQAKDARVVLVCDTDHLLADANVLAKPTVVDPKGRTWQVAAYRGDDLRFRYAFRRAQQAGPTVLVLIGSGLPDVRLDVSTISDLLAHDESTEPLDLSLARYLGRFCPGINFPPAPLRHYREALLGRTAELSAAAKKITNRWGRPDDWGRAQVAAFVLLAEAPQLALDDLSPELDTPAQAAAHVVRLRVARPELKAVASTVRDYLQASLSSIPSCAQLLHWTEPQAEELAAFLVLRAFAVQHQLQNPTAQLTGLGLLPADRAWPDFEPLTREVLDLLRQQGVWPQIEAAAGDYLTPKRVEKLLTLTGQSLPDGAALAAFVARERLLPVRAAVLRRLALRVLAQPSELAAVIATWQTQAEDVPAETEVGSAVGDGQAVQALLNLLFVWHRIEATLRQPVPAVNQPPTLLDAYEQAGWHRLDIDLGQLPHLATQAKDAEVLRAVHALVFGEHGEDQRPQPGSLTERVRAAQQQLDERLGALIRPSADDFIAGAWCSAHYLRSQLRSTVDQLTLGNREGKVWILIFDGMRFDTWRFVVKPLLAEHFTVLDDRPYFCVPPSFTTVARASLLAGSGPKHWQGFQGQWTGDEFTLAARNFGLTQPEAKATLRIQKEAETLKARGKLNKTDSDAALVNILIYGISDECHDFYGDFGSFQEKIRHDLLGNPAKGIGGILDDLLRRIGPGDEVAVISDHGFTELLTGDACPVSSLEVAAVGRNLKDDVQWRYAVGFAPKAAAGTVSVEFNGETHHMAVGRQWFCREGTKQPARFAHGGCTLAEMVVPAARLKRVTGKAARAVLHGLPELITLAEDAVQEQAFQLRNLGTVPVDFTIEARTNLGEILVQVSAKLAAGESRSFTLRLVGRYRQTPLRDLDPNGTLQAVTLRLRHTNLDGALVEPPDGQITLPIQVKPKATKLDTDALAGLDDL
;
A
#
# COMPACT_ATOMS: atom_id res chain seq x y z
N MET A 1 4.73 -1.97 -39.12
CA MET A 1 5.67 -0.84 -38.90
C MET A 1 4.85 0.42 -39.07
N ALA A 2 4.62 1.20 -38.02
CA ALA A 2 3.98 2.51 -38.13
C ALA A 2 4.92 3.42 -38.91
N ALA A 3 4.40 4.13 -39.89
CA ALA A 3 5.18 5.14 -40.60
C ALA A 3 5.64 6.22 -39.61
N PRO A 4 6.85 6.73 -39.73
CA PRO A 4 7.33 7.80 -38.87
C PRO A 4 6.39 8.99 -38.94
N ALA A 5 6.09 9.58 -37.80
CA ALA A 5 5.26 10.75 -37.68
C ALA A 5 5.98 11.94 -38.35
N HIS A 6 5.50 12.40 -39.50
CA HIS A 6 6.05 13.57 -40.16
C HIS A 6 5.38 14.83 -39.65
N SER A 7 6.14 15.77 -39.14
CA SER A 7 5.67 17.11 -38.78
C SER A 7 5.12 17.83 -40.03
N PRO A 8 4.26 18.86 -39.88
CA PRO A 8 3.82 19.67 -41.02
C PRO A 8 5.00 20.21 -41.84
N ARG A 9 6.12 20.54 -41.19
CA ARG A 9 7.35 20.96 -41.81
C ARG A 9 7.99 19.86 -42.66
N GLU A 10 8.08 18.63 -42.17
CA GLU A 10 8.64 17.49 -42.92
C GLU A 10 7.75 17.11 -44.12
N VAL A 11 6.44 17.21 -43.92
CA VAL A 11 5.48 17.01 -45.07
C VAL A 11 5.73 18.05 -46.14
N PHE A 12 5.89 19.30 -45.75
CA PHE A 12 6.16 20.38 -46.67
C PHE A 12 7.54 20.22 -47.37
N GLU A 13 8.59 19.96 -46.65
CA GLU A 13 9.94 19.76 -47.18
C GLU A 13 9.99 18.56 -48.13
N SER A 14 9.36 17.44 -47.77
CA SER A 14 9.25 16.24 -48.62
C SER A 14 8.44 16.50 -49.92
N TRP A 15 7.40 17.31 -49.85
CA TRP A 15 6.63 17.69 -51.01
C TRP A 15 7.45 18.64 -51.92
N LEU A 16 8.14 19.61 -51.34
CA LEU A 16 8.96 20.58 -52.06
C LEU A 16 10.14 19.89 -52.77
N GLU A 17 10.71 18.86 -52.16
CA GLU A 17 11.78 18.04 -52.76
C GLU A 17 11.32 17.29 -54.03
N ARG A 18 10.05 16.89 -54.07
CA ARG A 18 9.48 16.14 -55.20
C ARG A 18 9.13 17.01 -56.40
N GLN A 19 9.15 18.35 -56.28
CA GLN A 19 8.84 19.24 -57.36
C GLN A 19 9.84 19.08 -58.51
N ALA A 20 9.33 19.18 -59.75
CA ALA A 20 10.12 19.05 -60.95
C ALA A 20 11.32 20.06 -60.95
N LYS A 21 12.44 19.68 -61.54
CA LYS A 21 13.63 20.55 -61.58
C LYS A 21 13.41 21.88 -62.32
N ASP A 22 12.44 21.88 -63.22
CA ASP A 22 12.04 23.01 -64.08
C ASP A 22 10.86 23.80 -63.50
N ALA A 23 10.26 23.33 -62.40
CA ALA A 23 9.20 24.06 -61.75
C ALA A 23 9.66 25.46 -61.30
N ARG A 24 8.97 26.48 -61.82
CA ARG A 24 9.25 27.89 -61.50
C ARG A 24 8.35 28.48 -60.45
N VAL A 25 7.14 27.98 -60.36
CA VAL A 25 6.13 28.41 -59.38
C VAL A 25 5.51 27.19 -58.73
N VAL A 26 5.45 27.18 -57.44
CA VAL A 26 4.76 26.15 -56.64
C VAL A 26 3.75 26.77 -55.67
N LEU A 27 2.65 26.12 -55.44
CA LEU A 27 1.54 26.62 -54.62
C LEU A 27 1.36 25.80 -53.36
N VAL A 28 1.30 26.48 -52.24
CA VAL A 28 1.01 25.89 -50.91
C VAL A 28 -0.16 26.60 -50.25
N CYS A 29 -1.19 25.83 -49.91
CA CYS A 29 -2.37 26.29 -49.21
C CYS A 29 -2.21 25.92 -47.71
N ASP A 30 -1.90 26.88 -46.90
CA ASP A 30 -1.74 26.70 -45.44
C ASP A 30 -2.85 27.47 -44.69
N THR A 31 -4.07 27.05 -44.87
CA THR A 31 -5.27 27.73 -44.36
C THR A 31 -5.39 27.64 -42.82
N ASP A 32 -4.73 26.69 -42.21
CA ASP A 32 -4.78 26.44 -40.77
C ASP A 32 -3.45 26.79 -40.05
N HIS A 33 -2.54 27.53 -40.73
CA HIS A 33 -1.24 28.03 -40.22
C HIS A 33 -0.27 26.95 -39.71
N LEU A 34 -0.29 25.75 -40.30
CA LEU A 34 0.54 24.65 -39.86
C LEU A 34 2.06 24.92 -40.04
N LEU A 35 2.43 25.71 -41.04
CA LEU A 35 3.81 26.09 -41.31
C LEU A 35 4.23 27.38 -40.55
N ALA A 36 3.30 28.24 -40.17
CA ALA A 36 3.60 29.45 -39.41
C ALA A 36 4.14 29.11 -38.03
N ASP A 37 3.58 28.09 -37.38
CA ASP A 37 4.05 27.61 -36.06
C ASP A 37 5.46 26.99 -36.14
N ALA A 38 5.85 26.48 -37.30
CA ALA A 38 7.18 25.92 -37.55
C ALA A 38 8.24 26.95 -37.93
N ASN A 39 7.92 28.27 -37.91
CA ASN A 39 8.78 29.37 -38.34
C ASN A 39 9.39 29.22 -39.77
N VAL A 40 8.79 28.34 -40.58
CA VAL A 40 9.27 28.06 -41.94
C VAL A 40 9.07 29.27 -42.84
N LEU A 41 8.07 30.07 -42.56
CA LEU A 41 7.61 31.17 -43.43
C LEU A 41 7.95 32.55 -42.85
N ALA A 42 8.69 32.64 -41.76
CA ALA A 42 9.17 33.90 -41.20
C ALA A 42 10.25 34.56 -42.11
N LYS A 43 10.82 33.78 -43.03
CA LYS A 43 11.89 34.25 -43.95
C LYS A 43 11.34 34.49 -45.33
N PRO A 44 11.84 35.48 -46.09
CA PRO A 44 11.41 35.75 -47.46
C PRO A 44 11.85 34.67 -48.46
N THR A 45 12.66 33.71 -48.01
CA THR A 45 13.18 32.61 -48.81
C THR A 45 13.15 31.31 -48.07
N VAL A 46 12.83 30.21 -48.76
CA VAL A 46 12.88 28.82 -48.26
C VAL A 46 13.86 28.06 -49.17
N VAL A 47 14.74 27.28 -48.52
CA VAL A 47 15.68 26.41 -49.25
C VAL A 47 15.16 24.97 -49.13
N ASP A 48 15.00 24.31 -50.28
CA ASP A 48 14.55 22.89 -50.26
C ASP A 48 15.76 21.96 -49.90
N PRO A 49 15.45 20.67 -49.59
CA PRO A 49 16.51 19.71 -49.28
C PRO A 49 17.53 19.48 -50.39
N LYS A 50 17.22 19.86 -51.62
CA LYS A 50 18.11 19.79 -52.79
C LYS A 50 18.93 21.06 -52.97
N GLY A 51 18.80 22.04 -52.08
CA GLY A 51 19.54 23.29 -52.10
C GLY A 51 18.97 24.39 -53.01
N ARG A 52 17.77 24.20 -53.62
CA ARG A 52 17.13 25.25 -54.37
C ARG A 52 16.49 26.29 -53.45
N THR A 53 16.66 27.55 -53.80
CA THR A 53 16.11 28.67 -53.03
C THR A 53 14.80 29.13 -53.65
N TRP A 54 13.73 29.07 -52.90
CA TRP A 54 12.43 29.55 -53.29
C TRP A 54 12.15 30.90 -52.66
N GLN A 55 11.70 31.88 -53.51
CA GLN A 55 11.26 33.19 -53.03
C GLN A 55 9.81 33.08 -52.59
N VAL A 56 9.45 33.50 -51.38
CA VAL A 56 8.09 33.37 -50.84
C VAL A 56 7.27 34.59 -51.17
N ALA A 57 6.12 34.36 -51.86
CA ALA A 57 5.06 35.34 -52.10
C ALA A 57 3.77 34.92 -51.38
N ALA A 58 3.38 35.65 -50.33
CA ALA A 58 2.20 35.32 -49.53
C ALA A 58 0.95 36.07 -50.05
N TYR A 59 -0.12 35.31 -50.31
CA TYR A 59 -1.44 35.85 -50.62
C TYR A 59 -2.25 36.00 -49.34
N ARG A 60 -2.73 37.19 -49.07
CA ARG A 60 -3.51 37.52 -47.84
C ARG A 60 -4.86 38.17 -48.17
N GLY A 61 -5.44 37.88 -49.31
CA GLY A 61 -6.73 38.42 -49.74
C GLY A 61 -6.71 39.80 -50.47
N ASP A 62 -5.49 40.33 -50.72
CA ASP A 62 -5.28 41.58 -51.45
C ASP A 62 -4.50 41.25 -52.76
N ASP A 63 -5.18 41.29 -53.86
CA ASP A 63 -4.67 40.88 -55.17
C ASP A 63 -3.54 41.82 -55.62
N LEU A 64 -3.67 43.13 -55.41
CA LEU A 64 -2.67 44.09 -55.85
C LEU A 64 -1.33 43.96 -55.07
N ARG A 65 -1.44 43.80 -53.77
CA ARG A 65 -0.29 43.57 -52.92
C ARG A 65 0.37 42.22 -53.27
N PHE A 66 -0.42 41.21 -53.54
CA PHE A 66 0.10 39.91 -53.92
C PHE A 66 0.80 39.96 -55.27
N ARG A 67 0.18 40.58 -56.31
CA ARG A 67 0.84 40.75 -57.63
C ARG A 67 2.17 41.51 -57.53
N TYR A 68 2.21 42.51 -56.71
CA TYR A 68 3.48 43.22 -56.43
C TYR A 68 4.50 42.35 -55.71
N ALA A 69 4.12 41.64 -54.70
CA ALA A 69 4.98 40.72 -53.97
C ALA A 69 5.50 39.58 -54.84
N PHE A 70 4.66 39.02 -55.66
CA PHE A 70 4.98 37.96 -56.62
C PHE A 70 6.00 38.41 -57.68
N ARG A 71 5.79 39.56 -58.30
CA ARG A 71 6.75 40.17 -59.23
C ARG A 71 8.09 40.46 -58.58
N ARG A 72 8.08 40.95 -57.37
CA ARG A 72 9.30 41.18 -56.60
C ARG A 72 10.04 39.88 -56.29
N ALA A 73 9.32 38.83 -55.96
CA ALA A 73 9.86 37.50 -55.72
C ALA A 73 10.51 36.93 -57.01
N GLN A 74 9.82 37.08 -58.17
CA GLN A 74 10.38 36.69 -59.47
C GLN A 74 11.66 37.45 -59.87
N GLN A 75 11.75 38.70 -59.48
CA GLN A 75 12.98 39.52 -59.68
C GLN A 75 14.12 39.11 -58.78
N ALA A 76 13.82 38.63 -57.58
CA ALA A 76 14.82 38.17 -56.60
C ALA A 76 15.35 36.75 -56.90
N GLY A 77 14.60 35.92 -57.66
CA GLY A 77 15.05 34.58 -58.04
C GLY A 77 14.05 33.87 -59.01
N PRO A 78 14.56 32.87 -59.76
CA PRO A 78 13.79 32.20 -60.83
C PRO A 78 12.65 31.30 -60.30
N THR A 79 12.65 31.00 -59.00
CA THR A 79 11.67 30.06 -58.37
C THR A 79 10.89 30.77 -57.29
N VAL A 80 9.55 30.69 -57.38
CA VAL A 80 8.61 31.37 -56.47
C VAL A 80 7.70 30.34 -55.81
N LEU A 81 7.64 30.40 -54.48
CA LEU A 81 6.69 29.68 -53.67
C LEU A 81 5.53 30.64 -53.36
N VAL A 82 4.37 30.33 -53.85
CA VAL A 82 3.12 31.05 -53.53
C VAL A 82 2.49 30.40 -52.30
N LEU A 83 2.32 31.18 -51.27
CA LEU A 83 1.70 30.77 -50.02
C LEU A 83 0.32 31.42 -49.89
N ILE A 84 -0.72 30.62 -49.80
CA ILE A 84 -2.07 31.06 -49.46
C ILE A 84 -2.28 30.80 -47.95
N GLY A 85 -2.34 31.88 -47.18
CA GLY A 85 -2.54 31.82 -45.74
C GLY A 85 -4.01 31.94 -45.34
N SER A 86 -4.28 31.79 -44.05
CA SER A 86 -5.62 31.86 -43.45
C SER A 86 -6.21 33.27 -43.43
N GLY A 87 -7.51 33.29 -43.19
CA GLY A 87 -8.32 34.48 -43.03
C GLY A 87 -9.30 34.70 -44.20
N LEU A 88 -9.24 33.81 -45.19
CA LEU A 88 -10.22 33.79 -46.29
C LEU A 88 -11.25 32.70 -45.99
N PRO A 89 -12.55 33.05 -45.81
CA PRO A 89 -13.55 32.03 -45.59
C PRO A 89 -13.65 31.20 -46.85
N ASP A 90 -13.54 29.87 -46.71
CA ASP A 90 -13.83 28.84 -47.75
C ASP A 90 -13.44 29.21 -49.18
N VAL A 91 -12.23 29.72 -49.37
CA VAL A 91 -11.71 29.83 -50.70
C VAL A 91 -11.30 28.38 -51.11
N ARG A 92 -12.27 27.61 -51.62
CA ARG A 92 -11.94 26.88 -52.83
C ARG A 92 -11.26 27.91 -53.69
N LEU A 93 -9.94 27.80 -53.86
CA LEU A 93 -9.22 28.64 -54.77
C LEU A 93 -10.02 28.81 -56.05
N ASP A 94 -10.88 29.81 -56.09
CA ASP A 94 -11.24 30.40 -57.35
C ASP A 94 -9.98 31.10 -57.79
N VAL A 95 -9.07 30.24 -58.32
CA VAL A 95 -7.76 30.63 -58.84
C VAL A 95 -7.94 31.59 -60.00
N SER A 96 -9.17 31.97 -60.36
CA SER A 96 -9.50 32.90 -61.39
C SER A 96 -8.80 34.25 -61.21
N THR A 97 -8.60 34.75 -60.00
CA THR A 97 -7.91 36.06 -59.75
C THR A 97 -6.39 36.01 -59.85
N ILE A 98 -5.77 34.83 -59.71
CA ILE A 98 -4.31 34.63 -59.85
C ILE A 98 -3.95 33.58 -60.92
N SER A 99 -4.94 33.03 -61.61
CA SER A 99 -4.74 32.00 -62.65
C SER A 99 -3.83 32.45 -63.77
N ASP A 100 -3.83 33.73 -64.09
CA ASP A 100 -2.92 34.32 -65.07
C ASP A 100 -1.44 34.28 -64.61
N LEU A 101 -1.19 34.28 -63.31
CA LEU A 101 0.15 34.18 -62.73
C LEU A 101 0.59 32.72 -62.58
N LEU A 102 -0.35 31.79 -62.45
CA LEU A 102 -0.12 30.37 -62.27
C LEU A 102 -0.21 29.57 -63.60
N ALA A 103 -0.78 30.16 -64.67
CA ALA A 103 -1.11 29.51 -65.95
C ALA A 103 0.11 29.00 -66.72
N HIS A 104 1.31 29.23 -66.29
CA HIS A 104 2.52 28.78 -66.98
C HIS A 104 3.14 27.51 -66.37
N ASP A 105 2.56 26.91 -65.41
CA ASP A 105 3.13 25.74 -64.74
C ASP A 105 2.05 24.69 -64.35
N GLU A 106 1.40 24.15 -65.38
CA GLU A 106 0.35 23.12 -65.24
C GLU A 106 0.84 21.78 -64.63
N SER A 107 2.15 21.69 -64.33
CA SER A 107 2.78 20.41 -63.92
C SER A 107 2.87 20.17 -62.41
N THR A 108 2.44 21.12 -61.59
CA THR A 108 2.60 21.00 -60.13
C THR A 108 1.25 20.95 -59.40
N GLU A 109 0.95 19.80 -58.76
CA GLU A 109 -0.18 19.72 -57.82
C GLU A 109 0.05 20.62 -56.60
N PRO A 110 -0.88 21.54 -56.29
CA PRO A 110 -0.82 22.34 -55.07
C PRO A 110 -0.72 21.49 -53.83
N LEU A 111 0.10 21.90 -52.86
CA LEU A 111 0.11 21.29 -51.56
C LEU A 111 -1.00 21.87 -50.68
N ASP A 112 -2.01 21.09 -50.37
CA ASP A 112 -3.01 21.44 -49.37
C ASP A 112 -2.54 20.98 -47.98
N LEU A 113 -2.19 21.95 -47.10
CA LEU A 113 -1.80 21.79 -45.71
C LEU A 113 -2.93 22.23 -44.76
N SER A 114 -4.19 22.23 -45.17
CA SER A 114 -5.29 22.33 -44.22
C SER A 114 -5.18 21.21 -43.19
N LEU A 115 -5.58 21.49 -41.93
CA LEU A 115 -5.52 20.51 -40.86
C LEU A 115 -6.22 19.20 -41.23
N ALA A 116 -7.36 19.29 -41.90
CA ALA A 116 -8.10 18.13 -42.39
C ALA A 116 -7.28 17.28 -43.39
N ARG A 117 -6.62 17.91 -44.36
CA ARG A 117 -5.79 17.20 -45.36
C ARG A 117 -4.48 16.68 -44.73
N TYR A 118 -3.90 17.42 -43.82
CA TYR A 118 -2.72 16.97 -43.10
C TYR A 118 -3.03 15.68 -42.28
N LEU A 119 -4.11 15.68 -41.51
CA LEU A 119 -4.55 14.51 -40.76
C LEU A 119 -4.97 13.34 -41.64
N GLY A 120 -5.62 13.62 -42.78
CA GLY A 120 -6.00 12.60 -43.76
C GLY A 120 -4.83 11.78 -44.30
N ARG A 121 -3.59 12.30 -44.27
CA ARG A 121 -2.38 11.56 -44.66
C ARG A 121 -2.04 10.43 -43.68
N PHE A 122 -2.40 10.59 -42.39
CA PHE A 122 -2.14 9.60 -41.32
C PHE A 122 -3.35 8.69 -41.07
N CYS A 123 -4.51 9.14 -41.53
CA CYS A 123 -5.77 8.42 -41.40
C CYS A 123 -6.41 8.23 -42.79
N PRO A 124 -5.83 7.38 -43.66
CA PRO A 124 -6.30 7.20 -45.02
C PRO A 124 -7.76 6.70 -45.06
N GLY A 125 -8.55 7.30 -45.92
CA GLY A 125 -9.99 6.99 -46.09
C GLY A 125 -10.89 7.77 -45.12
N ILE A 126 -10.34 8.69 -44.35
CA ILE A 126 -11.07 9.59 -43.44
C ILE A 126 -11.09 10.99 -44.05
N ASN A 127 -12.29 11.52 -44.28
CA ASN A 127 -12.49 12.89 -44.70
C ASN A 127 -12.98 13.71 -43.50
N PHE A 128 -12.07 14.44 -42.89
CA PHE A 128 -12.35 15.17 -41.65
C PHE A 128 -13.12 16.48 -41.94
N PRO A 129 -14.18 16.81 -41.16
CA PRO A 129 -14.85 18.09 -41.26
C PRO A 129 -13.95 19.22 -40.75
N PRO A 130 -13.65 20.25 -41.59
CA PRO A 130 -12.62 21.27 -41.21
C PRO A 130 -12.98 22.11 -40.00
N ALA A 131 -14.21 22.52 -39.84
CA ALA A 131 -14.63 23.46 -38.80
C ALA A 131 -14.52 22.87 -37.40
N PRO A 132 -15.02 21.67 -37.10
CA PRO A 132 -14.81 21.04 -35.78
C PRO A 132 -13.33 20.77 -35.44
N LEU A 133 -12.50 20.40 -36.44
CA LEU A 133 -11.09 20.10 -36.22
C LEU A 133 -10.28 21.30 -35.77
N ARG A 134 -10.57 22.51 -36.25
CA ARG A 134 -9.83 23.72 -35.86
C ARG A 134 -9.88 24.00 -34.38
N HIS A 135 -10.95 23.64 -33.73
CA HIS A 135 -11.10 23.78 -32.28
C HIS A 135 -10.09 22.94 -31.51
N TYR A 136 -9.66 21.79 -32.06
CA TYR A 136 -8.75 20.83 -31.38
C TYR A 136 -7.33 20.83 -31.98
N ARG A 137 -6.97 21.88 -32.72
CA ARG A 137 -5.72 21.94 -33.49
C ARG A 137 -4.49 21.56 -32.64
N GLU A 138 -4.36 22.17 -31.48
CA GLU A 138 -3.21 21.93 -30.58
C GLU A 138 -3.14 20.49 -30.08
N ALA A 139 -4.28 19.92 -29.73
CA ALA A 139 -4.38 18.53 -29.28
C ALA A 139 -4.05 17.51 -30.39
N LEU A 140 -4.27 17.87 -31.66
CA LEU A 140 -4.09 16.98 -32.81
C LEU A 140 -2.67 17.02 -33.38
N LEU A 141 -2.00 18.17 -33.31
CA LEU A 141 -0.63 18.30 -33.81
C LEU A 141 0.36 17.55 -32.90
N GLY A 142 1.21 16.71 -33.48
CA GLY A 142 2.23 15.94 -32.78
C GLY A 142 1.81 14.55 -32.27
N ARG A 143 0.55 14.14 -32.51
CA ARG A 143 0.01 12.83 -32.05
C ARG A 143 -0.44 11.93 -33.21
N THR A 144 0.26 11.92 -34.29
CA THR A 144 -0.18 11.25 -35.53
C THR A 144 -0.33 9.73 -35.41
N ALA A 145 0.49 9.08 -34.55
CA ALA A 145 0.38 7.63 -34.31
C ALA A 145 -0.88 7.29 -33.50
N GLU A 146 -1.16 8.05 -32.46
CA GLU A 146 -2.34 7.89 -31.59
C GLU A 146 -3.63 8.20 -32.39
N LEU A 147 -3.58 9.22 -33.23
CA LEU A 147 -4.71 9.57 -34.11
C LEU A 147 -5.04 8.45 -35.07
N SER A 148 -4.04 7.81 -35.69
CA SER A 148 -4.26 6.68 -36.58
C SER A 148 -4.91 5.49 -35.85
N ALA A 149 -4.47 5.23 -34.60
CA ALA A 149 -5.07 4.19 -33.75
C ALA A 149 -6.52 4.52 -33.35
N ALA A 150 -6.77 5.77 -32.96
CA ALA A 150 -8.11 6.26 -32.62
C ALA A 150 -9.07 6.20 -33.85
N ALA A 151 -8.60 6.63 -34.99
CA ALA A 151 -9.36 6.59 -36.24
C ALA A 151 -9.85 5.18 -36.58
N LYS A 152 -8.99 4.17 -36.46
CA LYS A 152 -9.35 2.76 -36.68
C LYS A 152 -10.42 2.27 -35.70
N LYS A 153 -10.32 2.64 -34.41
CA LYS A 153 -11.34 2.27 -33.43
C LYS A 153 -12.71 2.83 -33.79
N ILE A 154 -12.76 4.11 -34.16
CA ILE A 154 -14.02 4.81 -34.44
C ILE A 154 -14.65 4.34 -35.76
N THR A 155 -13.85 4.21 -36.81
CA THR A 155 -14.36 3.84 -38.17
C THR A 155 -15.06 2.48 -38.17
N ASN A 156 -14.58 1.55 -37.37
CA ASN A 156 -15.18 0.22 -37.24
C ASN A 156 -16.57 0.25 -36.59
N ARG A 157 -16.91 1.28 -35.83
CA ARG A 157 -18.15 1.33 -35.03
C ARG A 157 -19.12 2.41 -35.50
N TRP A 158 -18.62 3.61 -35.81
CA TRP A 158 -19.47 4.78 -36.12
C TRP A 158 -19.60 5.07 -37.63
N GLY A 159 -19.10 4.18 -38.48
CA GLY A 159 -19.22 4.33 -39.91
C GLY A 159 -18.25 5.34 -40.53
N ARG A 160 -18.57 5.81 -41.75
CA ARG A 160 -17.67 6.68 -42.49
C ARG A 160 -17.58 8.08 -41.88
N PRO A 161 -16.40 8.67 -41.85
CA PRO A 161 -16.16 9.97 -41.21
C PRO A 161 -16.83 11.17 -41.90
N ASP A 162 -17.28 11.02 -43.16
CA ASP A 162 -17.93 12.10 -43.90
C ASP A 162 -19.17 12.65 -43.19
N ASP A 163 -19.79 11.83 -42.32
CA ASP A 163 -20.98 12.17 -41.55
C ASP A 163 -20.67 12.56 -40.08
N TRP A 164 -19.38 12.71 -39.72
CA TRP A 164 -19.02 13.01 -38.35
C TRP A 164 -19.46 14.41 -37.93
N GLY A 165 -20.29 14.46 -36.92
CA GLY A 165 -20.61 15.68 -36.23
C GLY A 165 -19.55 16.05 -35.17
N ARG A 166 -19.81 17.11 -34.41
CA ARG A 166 -18.92 17.62 -33.38
C ARG A 166 -18.61 16.57 -32.28
N ALA A 167 -19.59 15.75 -31.91
CA ALA A 167 -19.44 14.73 -30.88
C ALA A 167 -18.42 13.64 -31.28
N GLN A 168 -18.49 13.18 -32.56
CA GLN A 168 -17.57 12.17 -33.08
C GLN A 168 -16.15 12.71 -33.19
N VAL A 169 -15.99 13.97 -33.64
CA VAL A 169 -14.66 14.61 -33.67
C VAL A 169 -14.09 14.79 -32.26
N ALA A 170 -14.90 15.23 -31.30
CA ALA A 170 -14.47 15.37 -29.90
C ALA A 170 -14.08 14.00 -29.30
N ALA A 171 -14.83 12.93 -29.60
CA ALA A 171 -14.48 11.58 -29.17
C ALA A 171 -13.19 11.08 -29.83
N PHE A 172 -12.96 11.40 -31.08
CA PHE A 172 -11.72 11.08 -31.78
C PHE A 172 -10.51 11.73 -31.14
N VAL A 173 -10.61 13.02 -30.80
CA VAL A 173 -9.55 13.74 -30.06
C VAL A 173 -9.34 13.12 -28.69
N LEU A 174 -10.41 12.84 -27.98
CA LEU A 174 -10.33 12.24 -26.63
C LEU A 174 -9.66 10.85 -26.65
N LEU A 175 -9.98 10.01 -27.65
CA LEU A 175 -9.32 8.71 -27.82
C LEU A 175 -7.84 8.82 -28.19
N ALA A 176 -7.45 9.88 -28.89
CA ALA A 176 -6.04 10.14 -29.20
C ALA A 176 -5.26 10.65 -27.96
N GLU A 177 -5.90 11.47 -27.12
CA GLU A 177 -5.32 11.99 -25.89
C GLU A 177 -5.31 10.96 -24.76
N ALA A 178 -6.28 10.04 -24.74
CA ALA A 178 -6.45 9.00 -23.74
C ALA A 178 -6.63 7.63 -24.42
N PRO A 179 -5.57 7.05 -25.01
CA PRO A 179 -5.65 5.83 -25.83
C PRO A 179 -6.07 4.58 -25.04
N GLN A 180 -6.02 4.63 -23.70
CA GLN A 180 -6.51 3.59 -22.80
C GLN A 180 -8.05 3.50 -22.75
N LEU A 181 -8.78 4.53 -23.19
CA LEU A 181 -10.24 4.48 -23.26
C LEU A 181 -10.71 3.44 -24.29
N ALA A 182 -11.68 2.66 -23.89
CA ALA A 182 -12.43 1.84 -24.83
C ALA A 182 -13.45 2.70 -25.58
N LEU A 183 -13.78 2.32 -26.81
CA LEU A 183 -14.82 3.03 -27.56
C LEU A 183 -16.18 2.93 -26.87
N ASP A 184 -16.44 1.83 -26.16
CA ASP A 184 -17.63 1.62 -25.34
C ASP A 184 -17.77 2.63 -24.20
N ASP A 185 -16.65 3.17 -23.72
CA ASP A 185 -16.67 4.25 -22.72
C ASP A 185 -17.21 5.57 -23.29
N LEU A 186 -17.14 5.76 -24.63
CA LEU A 186 -17.52 7.01 -25.29
C LEU A 186 -18.86 6.95 -26.01
N SER A 187 -19.40 5.77 -26.25
CA SER A 187 -20.64 5.55 -26.96
C SER A 187 -21.58 4.64 -26.17
N PRO A 188 -21.94 4.95 -24.94
CA PRO A 188 -23.00 4.21 -24.28
C PRO A 188 -24.33 4.47 -24.99
N GLU A 189 -25.21 3.49 -25.01
CA GLU A 189 -26.60 3.68 -25.37
C GLU A 189 -27.24 4.54 -24.26
N LEU A 190 -27.48 5.81 -24.58
CA LEU A 190 -28.03 6.79 -23.64
C LEU A 190 -29.55 6.91 -23.87
N ASP A 191 -30.28 5.86 -23.50
CA ASP A 191 -31.72 5.81 -23.70
C ASP A 191 -32.51 6.70 -22.74
N THR A 192 -31.93 6.97 -21.56
CA THR A 192 -32.58 7.79 -20.53
C THR A 192 -31.69 8.95 -20.05
N PRO A 193 -32.26 10.04 -19.54
CA PRO A 193 -31.49 11.11 -18.92
C PRO A 193 -30.64 10.63 -17.72
N ALA A 194 -31.08 9.59 -16.99
CA ALA A 194 -30.32 9.02 -15.88
C ALA A 194 -29.05 8.30 -16.35
N GLN A 195 -29.15 7.54 -17.46
CA GLN A 195 -27.97 6.92 -18.09
C GLN A 195 -27.00 7.97 -18.62
N ALA A 196 -27.50 9.03 -19.24
CA ALA A 196 -26.69 10.14 -19.71
C ALA A 196 -25.98 10.86 -18.56
N ALA A 197 -26.67 11.12 -17.47
CA ALA A 197 -26.09 11.73 -16.27
C ALA A 197 -25.02 10.80 -15.64
N ALA A 198 -25.31 9.53 -15.49
CA ALA A 198 -24.33 8.55 -14.99
C ALA A 198 -23.08 8.48 -15.90
N HIS A 199 -23.26 8.59 -17.21
CA HIS A 199 -22.16 8.67 -18.17
C HIS A 199 -21.29 9.92 -17.97
N VAL A 200 -21.90 11.10 -17.78
CA VAL A 200 -21.17 12.34 -17.45
C VAL A 200 -20.33 12.14 -16.19
N VAL A 201 -20.93 11.61 -15.13
CA VAL A 201 -20.24 11.37 -13.86
C VAL A 201 -19.10 10.35 -14.04
N ARG A 202 -19.34 9.28 -14.76
CA ARG A 202 -18.31 8.25 -15.00
C ARG A 202 -17.09 8.84 -15.70
N LEU A 203 -17.26 9.59 -16.77
CA LEU A 203 -16.13 10.18 -17.49
C LEU A 203 -15.44 11.31 -16.73
N ARG A 204 -16.18 12.10 -15.98
CA ARG A 204 -15.62 13.28 -15.32
C ARG A 204 -15.06 13.02 -13.92
N VAL A 205 -15.63 12.08 -13.19
CA VAL A 205 -15.32 11.84 -11.78
C VAL A 205 -14.66 10.48 -11.57
N ALA A 206 -15.21 9.42 -12.17
CA ALA A 206 -14.76 8.07 -11.87
C ALA A 206 -13.56 7.60 -12.73
N ARG A 207 -13.08 8.46 -13.64
CA ARG A 207 -11.92 8.18 -14.50
C ARG A 207 -10.80 9.17 -14.21
N PRO A 208 -10.03 8.99 -13.13
CA PRO A 208 -8.97 9.92 -12.73
C PRO A 208 -7.90 10.12 -13.81
N GLU A 209 -7.68 9.12 -14.67
CA GLU A 209 -6.77 9.18 -15.81
C GLU A 209 -7.17 10.24 -16.86
N LEU A 210 -8.43 10.66 -16.86
CA LEU A 210 -8.93 11.69 -17.76
C LEU A 210 -8.77 13.12 -17.20
N LYS A 211 -8.28 13.27 -15.97
CA LYS A 211 -8.10 14.60 -15.34
C LYS A 211 -7.16 15.49 -16.17
N ALA A 212 -6.12 14.91 -16.76
CA ALA A 212 -5.17 15.64 -17.62
C ALA A 212 -5.82 16.19 -18.92
N VAL A 213 -6.91 15.58 -19.39
CA VAL A 213 -7.65 15.93 -20.60
C VAL A 213 -9.09 16.38 -20.31
N ALA A 214 -9.31 16.93 -19.10
CA ALA A 214 -10.64 17.28 -18.61
C ALA A 214 -11.40 18.27 -19.50
N SER A 215 -10.70 19.16 -20.20
CA SER A 215 -11.29 20.07 -21.20
C SER A 215 -11.88 19.31 -22.39
N THR A 216 -11.12 18.37 -22.94
CA THR A 216 -11.54 17.54 -24.08
C THR A 216 -12.69 16.62 -23.68
N VAL A 217 -12.66 16.06 -22.46
CA VAL A 217 -13.79 15.27 -21.91
C VAL A 217 -15.05 16.13 -21.84
N ARG A 218 -14.93 17.35 -21.31
CA ARG A 218 -16.07 18.29 -21.24
C ARG A 218 -16.63 18.63 -22.62
N ASP A 219 -15.76 18.93 -23.59
CA ASP A 219 -16.18 19.29 -24.95
C ASP A 219 -16.88 18.11 -25.65
N TYR A 220 -16.37 16.88 -25.44
CA TYR A 220 -17.02 15.67 -25.89
C TYR A 220 -18.43 15.51 -25.31
N LEU A 221 -18.55 15.63 -23.98
CA LEU A 221 -19.82 15.51 -23.29
C LEU A 221 -20.82 16.60 -23.71
N GLN A 222 -20.38 17.84 -23.83
CA GLN A 222 -21.22 18.92 -24.31
C GLN A 222 -21.72 18.68 -25.72
N ALA A 223 -20.84 18.21 -26.62
CA ALA A 223 -21.22 17.88 -27.98
C ALA A 223 -22.22 16.71 -28.05
N SER A 224 -21.95 15.65 -27.28
CA SER A 224 -22.81 14.45 -27.24
C SER A 224 -24.19 14.73 -26.66
N LEU A 225 -24.25 15.45 -25.50
CA LEU A 225 -25.53 15.79 -24.87
C LEU A 225 -26.36 16.77 -25.67
N SER A 226 -25.72 17.71 -26.40
CA SER A 226 -26.42 18.66 -27.28
C SER A 226 -27.09 17.98 -28.49
N SER A 227 -26.57 16.83 -28.92
CA SER A 227 -27.16 16.06 -30.00
C SER A 227 -28.38 15.22 -29.60
N ILE A 228 -28.63 15.09 -28.29
CA ILE A 228 -29.72 14.31 -27.69
C ILE A 228 -30.68 15.27 -26.95
N PRO A 229 -31.81 15.67 -27.56
CA PRO A 229 -32.68 16.70 -26.96
C PRO A 229 -33.14 16.38 -25.53
N SER A 230 -33.42 15.13 -25.23
CA SER A 230 -33.84 14.69 -23.90
C SER A 230 -32.74 14.82 -22.82
N CYS A 231 -31.48 14.96 -23.24
CA CYS A 231 -30.33 15.04 -22.36
C CYS A 231 -29.66 16.43 -22.33
N ALA A 232 -30.12 17.36 -23.17
CA ALA A 232 -29.52 18.71 -23.30
C ALA A 232 -29.47 19.46 -21.95
N GLN A 233 -30.42 19.24 -21.06
CA GLN A 233 -30.45 19.80 -19.70
C GLN A 233 -29.30 19.36 -18.80
N LEU A 234 -28.63 18.25 -19.12
CA LEU A 234 -27.46 17.75 -18.39
C LEU A 234 -26.16 18.50 -18.75
N LEU A 235 -26.19 19.43 -19.68
CA LEU A 235 -25.03 20.25 -20.05
C LEU A 235 -24.45 20.97 -18.83
N HIS A 236 -25.27 21.38 -17.87
CA HIS A 236 -24.82 22.00 -16.63
C HIS A 236 -23.94 21.08 -15.78
N TRP A 237 -24.06 19.78 -15.91
CA TRP A 237 -23.21 18.81 -15.21
C TRP A 237 -21.80 18.68 -15.82
N THR A 238 -21.59 19.23 -17.01
CA THR A 238 -20.29 19.24 -17.67
C THR A 238 -19.42 20.44 -17.27
N GLU A 239 -20.01 21.47 -16.67
CA GLU A 239 -19.34 22.74 -16.32
C GLU A 239 -18.51 22.65 -15.01
N PRO A 240 -19.03 22.07 -13.89
CA PRO A 240 -18.32 22.04 -12.61
C PRO A 240 -17.00 21.29 -12.72
N GLN A 241 -16.08 21.56 -11.81
CA GLN A 241 -14.90 20.69 -11.62
C GLN A 241 -15.33 19.28 -11.18
N ALA A 242 -14.50 18.27 -11.43
CA ALA A 242 -14.82 16.88 -11.08
C ALA A 242 -15.15 16.73 -9.58
N GLU A 243 -14.37 17.37 -8.73
CA GLU A 243 -14.53 17.35 -7.29
C GLU A 243 -15.81 18.06 -6.83
N GLU A 244 -16.21 19.14 -7.50
CA GLU A 244 -17.47 19.83 -7.22
C GLU A 244 -18.69 19.01 -7.63
N LEU A 245 -18.63 18.35 -8.80
CA LEU A 245 -19.69 17.45 -9.26
C LEU A 245 -19.81 16.24 -8.33
N ALA A 246 -18.70 15.65 -7.94
CA ALA A 246 -18.68 14.56 -6.96
C ALA A 246 -19.28 14.99 -5.61
N ALA A 247 -18.87 16.15 -5.11
CA ALA A 247 -19.40 16.71 -3.88
C ALA A 247 -20.91 17.00 -3.96
N PHE A 248 -21.39 17.53 -5.08
CA PHE A 248 -22.83 17.70 -5.32
C PHE A 248 -23.61 16.39 -5.16
N LEU A 249 -23.11 15.30 -5.78
CA LEU A 249 -23.77 13.99 -5.69
C LEU A 249 -23.76 13.44 -4.25
N VAL A 250 -22.64 13.53 -3.54
CA VAL A 250 -22.54 13.12 -2.13
C VAL A 250 -23.45 13.96 -1.24
N LEU A 251 -23.48 15.27 -1.44
CA LEU A 251 -24.38 16.17 -0.69
C LEU A 251 -25.86 15.88 -0.97
N ARG A 252 -26.19 15.51 -2.20
CA ARG A 252 -27.56 15.08 -2.55
C ARG A 252 -27.90 13.72 -1.90
N ALA A 253 -26.97 12.76 -1.92
CA ALA A 253 -27.14 11.49 -1.22
C ALA A 253 -27.34 11.70 0.29
N PHE A 254 -26.59 12.62 0.90
CA PHE A 254 -26.76 13.04 2.30
C PHE A 254 -28.15 13.63 2.55
N ALA A 255 -28.59 14.55 1.68
CA ALA A 255 -29.92 15.17 1.77
C ALA A 255 -31.06 14.13 1.70
N VAL A 256 -30.94 13.13 0.83
CA VAL A 256 -31.89 12.01 0.73
C VAL A 256 -31.87 11.16 2.00
N GLN A 257 -30.68 10.80 2.48
CA GLN A 257 -30.52 9.99 3.70
C GLN A 257 -31.11 10.66 4.93
N HIS A 258 -30.93 11.97 5.06
CA HIS A 258 -31.38 12.76 6.21
C HIS A 258 -32.72 13.48 5.97
N GLN A 259 -33.44 13.20 4.88
CA GLN A 259 -34.76 13.74 4.53
C GLN A 259 -34.83 15.27 4.58
N LEU A 260 -33.77 15.95 4.10
CA LEU A 260 -33.69 17.41 4.12
C LEU A 260 -34.73 18.03 3.17
N GLN A 261 -35.40 19.09 3.64
CA GLN A 261 -36.34 19.92 2.84
C GLN A 261 -35.53 20.93 2.01
N ASN A 262 -35.90 21.12 0.72
CA ASN A 262 -35.22 22.08 -0.17
C ASN A 262 -33.68 22.03 -0.09
N PRO A 263 -33.07 20.87 -0.28
CA PRO A 263 -31.63 20.63 0.03
C PRO A 263 -30.72 21.56 -0.78
N THR A 264 -31.00 21.83 -2.04
CA THR A 264 -30.16 22.68 -2.89
C THR A 264 -30.03 24.09 -2.33
N ALA A 265 -31.16 24.71 -1.91
CA ALA A 265 -31.16 26.06 -1.30
C ALA A 265 -30.41 26.08 0.04
N GLN A 266 -30.59 25.06 0.88
CA GLN A 266 -29.90 24.94 2.16
C GLN A 266 -28.39 24.75 1.98
N LEU A 267 -27.96 23.84 1.07
CA LEU A 267 -26.56 23.57 0.78
C LEU A 267 -25.85 24.82 0.20
N THR A 268 -26.52 25.53 -0.70
CA THR A 268 -26.02 26.80 -1.27
C THR A 268 -25.94 27.89 -0.21
N GLY A 269 -26.97 28.03 0.63
CA GLY A 269 -27.01 29.01 1.72
C GLY A 269 -25.87 28.84 2.74
N LEU A 270 -25.42 27.61 2.97
CA LEU A 270 -24.25 27.30 3.81
C LEU A 270 -22.90 27.46 3.08
N GLY A 271 -22.91 27.76 1.78
CA GLY A 271 -21.72 27.83 0.95
C GLY A 271 -21.06 26.46 0.75
N LEU A 272 -21.84 25.38 0.82
CA LEU A 272 -21.41 24.03 0.50
C LEU A 272 -21.48 23.75 -0.99
N LEU A 273 -22.33 24.46 -1.72
CA LEU A 273 -22.40 24.51 -3.16
C LEU A 273 -22.18 25.94 -3.65
N PRO A 274 -21.47 26.19 -4.75
CA PRO A 274 -21.32 27.50 -5.35
C PRO A 274 -22.67 28.11 -5.70
N ALA A 275 -22.90 29.35 -5.29
CA ALA A 275 -24.18 30.07 -5.51
C ALA A 275 -24.32 30.60 -6.95
N ASP A 276 -23.23 30.76 -7.65
CA ASP A 276 -23.14 31.29 -9.02
C ASP A 276 -23.47 30.25 -10.10
N ARG A 277 -23.78 29.04 -9.69
CA ARG A 277 -24.11 27.92 -10.62
C ARG A 277 -25.54 27.45 -10.43
N ALA A 278 -26.21 27.16 -11.53
CA ALA A 278 -27.50 26.49 -11.53
C ALA A 278 -27.29 24.99 -11.29
N TRP A 279 -27.37 24.56 -10.04
CA TRP A 279 -27.39 23.13 -9.72
C TRP A 279 -28.78 22.56 -10.07
N PRO A 280 -28.85 21.53 -10.91
CA PRO A 280 -30.14 21.00 -11.33
C PRO A 280 -30.91 20.42 -10.16
N ASP A 281 -32.14 20.84 -10.01
CA ASP A 281 -33.06 20.35 -8.97
C ASP A 281 -33.88 19.17 -9.51
N PHE A 282 -33.19 18.10 -9.89
CA PHE A 282 -33.78 16.90 -10.49
C PHE A 282 -33.99 15.82 -9.42
N GLU A 283 -34.94 16.00 -8.54
CA GLU A 283 -35.19 15.00 -7.49
C GLU A 283 -35.37 13.56 -7.99
N PRO A 284 -36.23 13.28 -9.00
CA PRO A 284 -36.37 11.93 -9.53
C PRO A 284 -35.12 11.45 -10.23
N LEU A 285 -34.54 12.27 -11.09
CA LEU A 285 -33.34 11.95 -11.87
C LEU A 285 -32.14 11.68 -10.96
N THR A 286 -31.95 12.47 -9.90
CA THR A 286 -30.83 12.31 -9.00
C THR A 286 -30.88 10.97 -8.28
N ARG A 287 -32.06 10.50 -7.85
CA ARG A 287 -32.21 9.19 -7.21
C ARG A 287 -31.85 8.05 -8.17
N GLU A 288 -32.38 8.08 -9.39
CA GLU A 288 -32.07 7.07 -10.42
C GLU A 288 -30.57 7.06 -10.76
N VAL A 289 -29.93 8.23 -10.86
CA VAL A 289 -28.49 8.36 -11.10
C VAL A 289 -27.68 7.78 -9.95
N LEU A 290 -28.03 8.10 -8.69
CA LEU A 290 -27.34 7.54 -7.52
C LEU A 290 -27.41 6.02 -7.49
N ASP A 291 -28.58 5.45 -7.80
CA ASP A 291 -28.78 4.00 -7.84
C ASP A 291 -27.99 3.36 -9.00
N LEU A 292 -27.99 3.96 -10.18
CA LEU A 292 -27.19 3.51 -11.32
C LEU A 292 -25.67 3.54 -11.00
N LEU A 293 -25.16 4.62 -10.42
CA LEU A 293 -23.76 4.76 -10.08
C LEU A 293 -23.30 3.74 -9.04
N ARG A 294 -24.18 3.40 -8.09
CA ARG A 294 -23.94 2.30 -7.12
C ARG A 294 -23.93 0.94 -7.80
N GLN A 295 -24.92 0.65 -8.65
CA GLN A 295 -24.98 -0.60 -9.41
C GLN A 295 -23.79 -0.79 -10.36
N GLN A 296 -23.29 0.29 -10.95
CA GLN A 296 -22.09 0.27 -11.80
C GLN A 296 -20.77 0.19 -11.03
N GLY A 297 -20.80 0.23 -9.69
CA GLY A 297 -19.60 0.17 -8.86
C GLY A 297 -18.70 1.41 -8.91
N VAL A 298 -19.21 2.56 -9.41
CA VAL A 298 -18.42 3.81 -9.53
C VAL A 298 -18.57 4.74 -8.31
N TRP A 299 -19.46 4.38 -7.38
CA TRP A 299 -19.73 5.22 -6.20
C TRP A 299 -18.50 5.47 -5.32
N PRO A 300 -17.60 4.51 -5.06
CA PRO A 300 -16.38 4.75 -4.27
C PRO A 300 -15.47 5.83 -4.85
N GLN A 301 -15.35 5.90 -6.17
CA GLN A 301 -14.55 6.94 -6.83
C GLN A 301 -15.18 8.33 -6.69
N ILE A 302 -16.51 8.39 -6.67
CA ILE A 302 -17.25 9.64 -6.43
C ILE A 302 -17.02 10.12 -5.00
N GLU A 303 -17.10 9.24 -4.02
CA GLU A 303 -16.82 9.57 -2.62
C GLU A 303 -15.38 10.04 -2.42
N ALA A 304 -14.43 9.35 -3.04
CA ALA A 304 -13.01 9.74 -2.99
C ALA A 304 -12.78 11.15 -3.59
N ALA A 305 -13.36 11.44 -4.76
CA ALA A 305 -13.25 12.76 -5.38
C ALA A 305 -13.96 13.85 -4.57
N ALA A 306 -15.08 13.53 -3.91
CA ALA A 306 -15.79 14.45 -3.03
C ALA A 306 -15.03 14.73 -1.73
N GLY A 307 -14.20 13.81 -1.25
CA GLY A 307 -13.40 13.93 -0.02
C GLY A 307 -12.51 15.17 -0.04
N ASP A 308 -11.86 15.45 -1.17
CA ASP A 308 -11.03 16.65 -1.35
C ASP A 308 -11.82 17.96 -1.22
N TYR A 309 -13.08 17.95 -1.63
CA TYR A 309 -13.97 19.11 -1.53
C TYR A 309 -14.65 19.23 -0.16
N LEU A 310 -15.09 18.10 0.42
CA LEU A 310 -15.80 18.05 1.70
C LEU A 310 -14.83 18.09 2.89
N THR A 311 -14.13 19.21 3.02
CA THR A 311 -13.23 19.44 4.15
C THR A 311 -13.95 19.32 5.50
N PRO A 312 -13.27 19.03 6.62
CA PRO A 312 -13.89 18.96 7.96
C PRO A 312 -14.77 20.14 8.32
N LYS A 313 -14.35 21.36 7.97
CA LYS A 313 -15.16 22.59 8.18
C LYS A 313 -16.45 22.61 7.37
N ARG A 314 -16.42 22.08 6.14
CA ARG A 314 -17.64 21.97 5.31
C ARG A 314 -18.57 20.90 5.85
N VAL A 315 -18.03 19.77 6.30
CA VAL A 315 -18.85 18.72 6.94
C VAL A 315 -19.47 19.22 8.25
N GLU A 316 -18.79 20.02 9.05
CA GLU A 316 -19.40 20.65 10.23
C GLU A 316 -20.62 21.50 9.88
N LYS A 317 -20.54 22.32 8.83
CA LYS A 317 -21.69 23.06 8.32
C LYS A 317 -22.81 22.14 7.84
N LEU A 318 -22.45 21.03 7.14
CA LEU A 318 -23.41 20.04 6.67
C LEU A 318 -24.17 19.40 7.82
N LEU A 319 -23.48 19.05 8.90
CA LEU A 319 -24.08 18.44 10.09
C LEU A 319 -25.13 19.36 10.77
N THR A 320 -25.00 20.69 10.64
CA THR A 320 -26.04 21.61 11.19
C THR A 320 -27.40 21.41 10.54
N LEU A 321 -27.44 20.91 9.30
CA LEU A 321 -28.69 20.67 8.57
C LEU A 321 -29.46 19.45 9.10
N THR A 322 -28.80 18.53 9.77
CA THR A 322 -29.48 17.34 10.32
C THR A 322 -30.35 17.65 11.52
N GLY A 323 -30.21 18.84 12.10
CA GLY A 323 -30.87 19.22 13.35
C GLY A 323 -30.46 18.38 14.56
N GLN A 324 -29.47 17.48 14.40
CA GLN A 324 -28.99 16.63 15.48
C GLN A 324 -27.96 17.37 16.32
N SER A 325 -28.15 17.34 17.62
CA SER A 325 -27.13 17.77 18.56
C SER A 325 -26.10 16.68 18.74
N LEU A 326 -24.82 16.98 18.52
CA LEU A 326 -23.71 16.05 18.72
C LEU A 326 -22.79 16.61 19.85
N PRO A 327 -23.31 16.66 21.11
CA PRO A 327 -22.63 17.38 22.19
C PRO A 327 -21.41 16.64 22.73
N ASP A 328 -21.37 15.34 22.62
CA ASP A 328 -20.36 14.48 23.23
C ASP A 328 -19.87 13.36 22.30
N GLY A 329 -18.89 12.58 22.78
CA GLY A 329 -18.32 11.48 22.02
C GLY A 329 -19.32 10.37 21.70
N ALA A 330 -20.27 10.08 22.58
CA ALA A 330 -21.28 9.03 22.35
C ALA A 330 -22.25 9.43 21.23
N ALA A 331 -22.70 10.69 21.18
CA ALA A 331 -23.53 11.21 20.11
C ALA A 331 -22.80 11.19 18.75
N LEU A 332 -21.52 11.57 18.72
CA LEU A 332 -20.67 11.45 17.53
C LEU A 332 -20.49 9.99 17.09
N ALA A 333 -20.27 9.08 18.03
CA ALA A 333 -20.14 7.66 17.76
C ALA A 333 -21.42 7.05 17.19
N ALA A 334 -22.58 7.40 17.74
CA ALA A 334 -23.89 6.99 17.23
C ALA A 334 -24.14 7.52 15.81
N PHE A 335 -23.72 8.75 15.52
CA PHE A 335 -23.79 9.29 14.17
C PHE A 335 -22.89 8.50 13.19
N VAL A 336 -21.61 8.29 13.53
CA VAL A 336 -20.65 7.53 12.72
C VAL A 336 -21.15 6.11 12.41
N ALA A 337 -21.80 5.45 13.38
CA ALA A 337 -22.33 4.10 13.20
C ALA A 337 -23.45 4.04 12.13
N ARG A 338 -24.25 5.10 11.99
CA ARG A 338 -25.39 5.18 11.05
C ARG A 338 -25.04 5.82 9.71
N GLU A 339 -23.97 6.62 9.67
CA GLU A 339 -23.60 7.35 8.47
C GLU A 339 -22.99 6.42 7.42
N ARG A 340 -23.59 6.41 6.22
CA ARG A 340 -23.20 5.54 5.11
C ARG A 340 -22.23 6.21 4.12
N LEU A 341 -22.21 7.54 4.11
CA LEU A 341 -21.37 8.30 3.18
C LEU A 341 -19.96 8.45 3.73
N LEU A 342 -19.01 7.83 3.06
CA LEU A 342 -17.62 7.72 3.51
C LEU A 342 -16.97 9.08 3.85
N PRO A 343 -17.08 10.14 3.02
CA PRO A 343 -16.45 11.43 3.34
C PRO A 343 -17.03 12.09 4.60
N VAL A 344 -18.34 11.96 4.81
CA VAL A 344 -19.01 12.50 6.01
C VAL A 344 -18.61 11.68 7.23
N ARG A 345 -18.66 10.35 7.11
CA ARG A 345 -18.25 9.42 8.15
C ARG A 345 -16.81 9.63 8.56
N ALA A 346 -15.90 9.79 7.59
CA ALA A 346 -14.48 10.05 7.82
C ALA A 346 -14.25 11.34 8.61
N ALA A 347 -14.91 12.44 8.22
CA ALA A 347 -14.76 13.73 8.88
C ALA A 347 -15.33 13.73 10.30
N VAL A 348 -16.50 13.10 10.53
CA VAL A 348 -17.08 12.98 11.88
C VAL A 348 -16.24 12.04 12.75
N LEU A 349 -15.75 10.93 12.21
CA LEU A 349 -14.87 10.03 12.93
C LEU A 349 -13.54 10.69 13.33
N ARG A 350 -12.97 11.49 12.43
CA ARG A 350 -11.81 12.32 12.74
C ARG A 350 -12.08 13.26 13.92
N ARG A 351 -13.22 13.98 13.88
CA ARG A 351 -13.65 14.86 14.99
C ARG A 351 -13.82 14.06 16.29
N LEU A 352 -14.43 12.87 16.20
CA LEU A 352 -14.60 11.98 17.35
C LEU A 352 -13.23 11.55 17.92
N ALA A 353 -12.32 11.12 17.06
CA ALA A 353 -10.98 10.70 17.49
C ALA A 353 -10.24 11.85 18.20
N LEU A 354 -10.21 13.06 17.63
CA LEU A 354 -9.57 14.22 18.23
C LEU A 354 -10.25 14.62 19.55
N ARG A 355 -11.58 14.55 19.62
CA ARG A 355 -12.32 14.84 20.85
C ARG A 355 -11.96 13.84 21.96
N VAL A 356 -11.98 12.54 21.65
CA VAL A 356 -11.66 11.50 22.62
C VAL A 356 -10.19 11.59 23.05
N LEU A 357 -9.27 11.91 22.13
CA LEU A 357 -7.86 12.16 22.47
C LEU A 357 -7.70 13.35 23.43
N ALA A 358 -8.52 14.39 23.28
CA ALA A 358 -8.53 15.53 24.20
C ALA A 358 -9.29 15.23 25.53
N GLN A 359 -10.26 14.31 25.49
CA GLN A 359 -11.12 13.94 26.63
C GLN A 359 -11.20 12.42 26.79
N PRO A 360 -10.13 11.76 27.30
CA PRO A 360 -10.04 10.29 27.39
C PRO A 360 -11.19 9.62 28.16
N SER A 361 -11.86 10.36 29.06
CA SER A 361 -13.01 9.86 29.83
C SER A 361 -14.21 9.47 28.97
N GLU A 362 -14.34 10.02 27.75
CA GLU A 362 -15.43 9.70 26.82
C GLU A 362 -15.20 8.37 26.07
N LEU A 363 -13.97 7.85 26.02
CA LEU A 363 -13.62 6.68 25.21
C LEU A 363 -14.51 5.45 25.51
N ALA A 364 -14.76 5.16 26.78
CA ALA A 364 -15.57 4.01 27.18
C ALA A 364 -17.02 4.12 26.70
N ALA A 365 -17.61 5.33 26.80
CA ALA A 365 -18.97 5.59 26.32
C ALA A 365 -19.07 5.46 24.78
N VAL A 366 -18.05 5.94 24.05
CA VAL A 366 -17.96 5.81 22.59
C VAL A 366 -17.96 4.34 22.16
N ILE A 367 -17.11 3.52 22.77
CA ILE A 367 -17.02 2.09 22.44
C ILE A 367 -18.31 1.34 22.83
N ALA A 368 -18.88 1.64 23.99
CA ALA A 368 -20.16 1.05 24.41
C ALA A 368 -21.29 1.39 23.42
N THR A 369 -21.32 2.64 22.91
CA THR A 369 -22.29 3.04 21.88
C THR A 369 -22.14 2.21 20.60
N TRP A 370 -20.90 1.98 20.15
CA TRP A 370 -20.68 1.14 18.96
C TRP A 370 -21.03 -0.33 19.18
N GLN A 371 -20.68 -0.87 20.35
CA GLN A 371 -21.04 -2.27 20.68
C GLN A 371 -22.56 -2.51 20.72
N THR A 372 -23.32 -1.52 21.18
CA THR A 372 -24.79 -1.64 21.20
C THR A 372 -25.44 -1.42 19.83
N GLN A 373 -24.78 -0.76 18.90
CA GLN A 373 -25.29 -0.48 17.55
C GLN A 373 -24.70 -1.41 16.48
N ALA A 374 -23.81 -2.35 16.86
CA ALA A 374 -23.14 -3.27 15.94
C ALA A 374 -24.10 -4.19 15.15
N GLU A 375 -25.34 -4.39 15.62
CA GLU A 375 -26.36 -5.11 14.86
C GLU A 375 -26.85 -4.36 13.61
N ASP A 376 -26.69 -3.02 13.57
CA ASP A 376 -27.07 -2.16 12.44
C ASP A 376 -25.87 -1.74 11.56
N VAL A 377 -24.63 -2.07 11.96
CA VAL A 377 -23.45 -1.80 11.13
C VAL A 377 -23.40 -2.87 10.05
N PRO A 378 -23.51 -2.53 8.76
CA PRO A 378 -23.32 -3.49 7.68
C PRO A 378 -22.02 -4.23 7.91
N ALA A 379 -22.07 -5.55 7.87
CA ALA A 379 -20.89 -6.40 7.98
C ALA A 379 -19.79 -5.87 7.07
N GLU A 380 -18.54 -6.02 7.50
CA GLU A 380 -17.28 -5.52 6.87
C GLU A 380 -17.19 -5.65 5.34
N THR A 381 -18.14 -6.31 4.70
CA THR A 381 -18.21 -6.61 3.27
C THR A 381 -18.46 -5.40 2.35
N GLU A 382 -18.97 -4.27 2.84
CA GLU A 382 -19.17 -3.08 1.99
C GLU A 382 -18.09 -2.01 2.12
N VAL A 383 -17.27 -2.04 3.15
CA VAL A 383 -16.17 -1.09 3.37
C VAL A 383 -14.86 -1.50 2.66
N GLY A 384 -14.79 -2.73 2.14
CA GLY A 384 -13.57 -3.35 1.61
C GLY A 384 -13.03 -2.83 0.28
N SER A 385 -13.61 -1.80 -0.35
CA SER A 385 -13.15 -1.36 -1.66
C SER A 385 -12.84 0.14 -1.80
N ALA A 386 -12.84 0.91 -0.72
CA ALA A 386 -12.55 2.34 -0.79
C ALA A 386 -11.05 2.59 -0.83
N VAL A 387 -10.54 2.99 -1.97
CA VAL A 387 -9.19 3.49 -2.15
C VAL A 387 -9.03 4.80 -1.35
N GLY A 388 -8.01 4.88 -0.48
CA GLY A 388 -7.65 6.10 0.24
C GLY A 388 -8.41 6.33 1.56
N ASP A 389 -9.62 6.85 1.50
CA ASP A 389 -10.37 7.26 2.71
C ASP A 389 -10.90 6.09 3.54
N GLY A 390 -11.18 4.94 2.91
CA GLY A 390 -11.60 3.74 3.62
C GLY A 390 -10.54 3.18 4.56
N GLN A 391 -9.28 3.20 4.15
CA GLN A 391 -8.18 2.79 5.02
C GLN A 391 -8.00 3.76 6.20
N ALA A 392 -8.12 5.06 5.97
CA ALA A 392 -8.01 6.06 7.03
C ALA A 392 -9.15 5.94 8.05
N VAL A 393 -10.39 5.70 7.58
CA VAL A 393 -11.54 5.44 8.46
C VAL A 393 -11.31 4.19 9.30
N GLN A 394 -10.87 3.09 8.68
CA GLN A 394 -10.59 1.86 9.40
C GLN A 394 -9.45 2.03 10.40
N ALA A 395 -8.40 2.77 10.04
CA ALA A 395 -7.29 3.06 10.94
C ALA A 395 -7.75 3.87 12.17
N LEU A 396 -8.61 4.88 12.00
CA LEU A 396 -9.18 5.66 13.10
C LEU A 396 -10.08 4.80 14.02
N LEU A 397 -10.90 3.93 13.45
CA LEU A 397 -11.72 2.99 14.23
C LEU A 397 -10.83 2.05 15.05
N ASN A 398 -9.86 1.42 14.39
CA ASN A 398 -8.93 0.49 15.04
C ASN A 398 -8.13 1.20 16.15
N LEU A 399 -7.71 2.45 15.93
CA LEU A 399 -7.01 3.25 16.93
C LEU A 399 -7.84 3.40 18.21
N LEU A 400 -9.11 3.76 18.10
CA LEU A 400 -9.98 3.93 19.26
C LEU A 400 -10.25 2.59 19.98
N PHE A 401 -10.43 1.50 19.23
CA PHE A 401 -10.61 0.16 19.82
C PHE A 401 -9.34 -0.34 20.51
N VAL A 402 -8.16 -0.18 19.89
CA VAL A 402 -6.87 -0.57 20.48
C VAL A 402 -6.62 0.23 21.77
N TRP A 403 -6.81 1.55 21.71
CA TRP A 403 -6.64 2.38 22.90
C TRP A 403 -7.62 2.01 24.03
N HIS A 404 -8.91 1.82 23.71
CA HIS A 404 -9.89 1.34 24.71
C HIS A 404 -9.47 0.03 25.35
N ARG A 405 -8.93 -0.91 24.58
CA ARG A 405 -8.45 -2.21 25.09
C ARG A 405 -7.31 -2.04 26.06
N ILE A 406 -6.32 -1.16 25.76
CA ILE A 406 -5.23 -0.81 26.68
C ILE A 406 -5.81 -0.25 27.99
N GLU A 407 -6.69 0.75 27.90
CA GLU A 407 -7.31 1.37 29.07
C GLU A 407 -8.14 0.38 29.88
N ALA A 408 -8.86 -0.53 29.24
CA ALA A 408 -9.63 -1.58 29.90
C ALA A 408 -8.71 -2.55 30.69
N THR A 409 -7.57 -2.93 30.10
CA THR A 409 -6.55 -3.76 30.76
C THR A 409 -5.94 -3.02 31.95
N LEU A 410 -5.56 -1.75 31.79
CA LEU A 410 -4.94 -0.96 32.87
C LEU A 410 -5.89 -0.66 34.04
N ARG A 411 -7.20 -0.70 33.85
CA ARG A 411 -8.20 -0.56 34.95
C ARG A 411 -8.35 -1.83 35.78
N GLN A 412 -7.90 -2.96 35.27
CA GLN A 412 -7.96 -4.21 36.03
C GLN A 412 -6.93 -4.15 37.18
N PRO A 413 -7.30 -4.64 38.37
CA PRO A 413 -6.35 -4.73 39.45
C PRO A 413 -5.25 -5.72 39.09
N VAL A 414 -4.01 -5.36 39.39
CA VAL A 414 -2.90 -6.31 39.31
C VAL A 414 -3.19 -7.48 40.27
N PRO A 415 -3.25 -8.72 39.74
CA PRO A 415 -3.67 -9.86 40.52
C PRO A 415 -2.76 -10.10 41.74
N ALA A 416 -3.38 -10.34 42.91
CA ALA A 416 -2.66 -10.81 44.08
C ALA A 416 -2.36 -12.31 43.92
N VAL A 417 -1.21 -12.62 43.30
CA VAL A 417 -0.89 -13.98 42.87
C VAL A 417 0.12 -14.62 43.81
N ASN A 418 -0.20 -15.82 44.27
CA ASN A 418 0.67 -16.60 45.15
C ASN A 418 1.21 -17.89 44.49
N GLN A 419 0.81 -18.14 43.24
CA GLN A 419 1.18 -19.35 42.49
C GLN A 419 1.44 -19.04 41.01
N PRO A 420 2.46 -19.66 40.39
CA PRO A 420 2.81 -19.41 39.00
C PRO A 420 1.68 -19.66 38.00
N PRO A 421 0.85 -20.73 38.07
CA PRO A 421 -0.26 -20.94 37.12
C PRO A 421 -1.28 -19.80 37.12
N THR A 422 -1.61 -19.30 38.33
CA THR A 422 -2.58 -18.18 38.43
C THR A 422 -2.03 -16.90 37.81
N LEU A 423 -0.70 -16.69 37.82
CA LEU A 423 -0.08 -15.56 37.16
C LEU A 423 -0.15 -15.71 35.64
N LEU A 424 0.08 -16.91 35.09
CA LEU A 424 -0.08 -17.19 33.66
C LEU A 424 -1.50 -16.94 33.19
N ASP A 425 -2.48 -17.50 33.91
CA ASP A 425 -3.90 -17.34 33.59
C ASP A 425 -4.31 -15.86 33.63
N ALA A 426 -3.90 -15.12 34.62
CA ALA A 426 -4.16 -13.70 34.74
C ALA A 426 -3.49 -12.89 33.63
N TYR A 427 -2.24 -13.21 33.28
CA TYR A 427 -1.48 -12.57 32.21
C TYR A 427 -2.16 -12.73 30.85
N GLU A 428 -2.70 -13.93 30.57
CA GLU A 428 -3.43 -14.22 29.33
C GLU A 428 -4.86 -13.67 29.35
N GLN A 429 -5.67 -14.03 30.32
CA GLN A 429 -7.12 -13.74 30.33
C GLN A 429 -7.43 -12.25 30.50
N ALA A 430 -6.64 -11.55 31.29
CA ALA A 430 -6.80 -10.11 31.48
C ALA A 430 -6.21 -9.27 30.34
N GLY A 431 -5.53 -9.88 29.36
CA GLY A 431 -4.97 -9.20 28.20
C GLY A 431 -3.65 -8.48 28.46
N TRP A 432 -2.98 -8.70 29.60
CA TRP A 432 -1.70 -8.08 29.92
C TRP A 432 -0.61 -8.38 28.88
N HIS A 433 -0.64 -9.56 28.29
CA HIS A 433 0.29 -9.99 27.24
C HIS A 433 0.19 -9.17 25.95
N ARG A 434 -0.89 -8.42 25.75
CA ARG A 434 -1.13 -7.65 24.53
C ARG A 434 -0.59 -6.22 24.57
N LEU A 435 -0.30 -5.72 25.77
CA LEU A 435 -0.08 -4.28 25.99
C LEU A 435 1.06 -3.72 25.13
N ASP A 436 2.15 -4.44 24.94
CA ASP A 436 3.28 -3.96 24.14
C ASP A 436 2.90 -3.88 22.65
N ILE A 437 2.20 -4.90 22.12
CA ILE A 437 1.73 -4.90 20.74
C ILE A 437 0.69 -3.80 20.52
N ASP A 438 -0.30 -3.73 21.40
CA ASP A 438 -1.36 -2.73 21.28
C ASP A 438 -0.79 -1.31 21.39
N LEU A 439 0.16 -1.08 22.29
CA LEU A 439 0.83 0.21 22.42
C LEU A 439 1.61 0.59 21.16
N GLY A 440 2.38 -0.34 20.59
CA GLY A 440 3.14 -0.14 19.36
C GLY A 440 2.26 0.08 18.12
N GLN A 441 1.03 -0.42 18.13
CA GLN A 441 0.08 -0.23 17.02
C GLN A 441 -0.48 1.21 16.96
N LEU A 442 -0.59 1.92 18.08
CA LEU A 442 -1.24 3.24 18.10
C LEU A 442 -0.57 4.27 17.16
N PRO A 443 0.76 4.49 17.21
CA PRO A 443 1.42 5.42 16.27
C PRO A 443 1.30 4.97 14.81
N HIS A 444 1.35 3.65 14.57
CA HIS A 444 1.19 3.09 13.23
C HIS A 444 -0.21 3.37 12.66
N LEU A 445 -1.27 3.10 13.43
CA LEU A 445 -2.65 3.40 13.05
C LEU A 445 -2.87 4.90 12.84
N ALA A 446 -2.27 5.75 13.68
CA ALA A 446 -2.33 7.20 13.51
C ALA A 446 -1.66 7.66 12.20
N THR A 447 -0.56 7.02 11.80
CA THR A 447 0.10 7.28 10.51
C THR A 447 -0.79 6.83 9.34
N GLN A 448 -1.43 5.66 9.45
CA GLN A 448 -2.36 5.16 8.43
C GLN A 448 -3.62 6.03 8.29
N ALA A 449 -4.03 6.73 9.36
CA ALA A 449 -5.13 7.70 9.32
C ALA A 449 -4.82 8.93 8.44
N LYS A 450 -3.55 9.15 8.05
CA LYS A 450 -3.08 10.24 7.19
C LYS A 450 -3.49 11.63 7.68
N ASP A 451 -3.60 11.82 9.00
CA ASP A 451 -4.01 13.07 9.64
C ASP A 451 -2.93 13.55 10.63
N ALA A 452 -2.31 14.68 10.30
CA ALA A 452 -1.20 15.21 11.11
C ALA A 452 -1.62 15.66 12.53
N GLU A 453 -2.88 16.03 12.73
CA GLU A 453 -3.39 16.44 14.04
C GLU A 453 -3.66 15.22 14.92
N VAL A 454 -4.28 14.19 14.34
CA VAL A 454 -4.46 12.89 15.02
C VAL A 454 -3.10 12.27 15.35
N LEU A 455 -2.15 12.29 14.43
CA LEU A 455 -0.81 11.75 14.66
C LEU A 455 -0.12 12.45 15.83
N ARG A 456 -0.17 13.79 15.87
CA ARG A 456 0.40 14.56 17.01
C ARG A 456 -0.29 14.26 18.32
N ALA A 457 -1.63 14.19 18.31
CA ALA A 457 -2.40 13.90 19.52
C ALA A 457 -2.14 12.48 20.04
N VAL A 458 -2.02 11.49 19.16
CA VAL A 458 -1.64 10.11 19.53
C VAL A 458 -0.21 10.06 20.05
N HIS A 459 0.72 10.77 19.41
CA HIS A 459 2.10 10.84 19.91
C HIS A 459 2.15 11.45 21.32
N ALA A 460 1.40 12.53 21.55
CA ALA A 460 1.30 13.12 22.90
C ALA A 460 0.65 12.17 23.92
N LEU A 461 -0.37 11.41 23.52
CA LEU A 461 -0.99 10.36 24.36
C LEU A 461 0.02 9.27 24.73
N VAL A 462 0.73 8.75 23.72
CA VAL A 462 1.61 7.58 23.87
C VAL A 462 2.90 7.93 24.60
N PHE A 463 3.55 9.05 24.25
CA PHE A 463 4.88 9.41 24.75
C PHE A 463 4.91 10.64 25.67
N GLY A 464 3.84 11.44 25.70
CA GLY A 464 3.79 12.77 26.29
C GLY A 464 4.06 13.88 25.28
N GLU A 465 3.72 15.14 25.61
CA GLU A 465 3.83 16.28 24.67
C GLU A 465 5.23 16.52 24.10
N HIS A 466 6.25 16.25 24.92
CA HIS A 466 7.67 16.38 24.57
C HIS A 466 8.44 15.07 24.75
N GLY A 467 7.70 13.97 24.90
CA GLY A 467 8.28 12.64 25.06
C GLY A 467 8.70 12.07 23.72
N GLU A 468 9.68 11.20 23.76
CA GLU A 468 10.13 10.40 22.62
C GLU A 468 9.92 8.92 22.93
N ASP A 469 9.92 8.08 21.92
CA ASP A 469 9.77 6.63 22.01
C ASP A 469 10.73 6.02 23.06
N GLN A 470 12.00 6.43 23.08
CA GLN A 470 13.02 5.98 24.03
C GLN A 470 13.00 6.71 25.38
N ARG A 471 12.20 7.77 25.52
CA ARG A 471 12.10 8.60 26.73
C ARG A 471 10.67 9.12 26.89
N PRO A 472 9.71 8.26 27.19
CA PRO A 472 8.34 8.67 27.45
C PRO A 472 8.28 9.54 28.70
N GLN A 473 7.38 10.52 28.68
CA GLN A 473 7.17 11.40 29.84
C GLN A 473 6.31 10.73 30.92
N PRO A 474 6.46 11.15 32.18
CA PRO A 474 5.56 10.73 33.25
C PRO A 474 4.10 11.02 32.92
N GLY A 475 3.23 10.08 33.21
CA GLY A 475 1.79 10.16 32.92
C GLY A 475 1.39 9.80 31.49
N SER A 476 2.34 9.60 30.57
CA SER A 476 2.06 9.09 29.23
C SER A 476 1.50 7.65 29.28
N LEU A 477 0.83 7.23 28.19
CA LEU A 477 0.29 5.88 28.11
C LEU A 477 1.39 4.81 28.21
N THR A 478 2.55 5.05 27.59
CA THR A 478 3.71 4.16 27.68
C THR A 478 4.19 4.01 29.13
N GLU A 479 4.30 5.12 29.85
CA GLU A 479 4.73 5.07 31.27
C GLU A 479 3.71 4.32 32.12
N ARG A 480 2.41 4.57 31.95
CA ARG A 480 1.34 3.87 32.68
C ARG A 480 1.33 2.36 32.40
N VAL A 481 1.50 1.96 31.13
CA VAL A 481 1.62 0.55 30.74
C VAL A 481 2.83 -0.09 31.43
N ARG A 482 3.98 0.56 31.37
CA ARG A 482 5.22 0.07 32.00
C ARG A 482 5.14 -0.05 33.51
N ALA A 483 4.53 0.93 34.16
CA ALA A 483 4.34 0.88 35.63
C ALA A 483 3.44 -0.31 36.04
N ALA A 484 2.41 -0.61 35.25
CA ALA A 484 1.54 -1.75 35.48
C ALA A 484 2.27 -3.09 35.22
N GLN A 485 3.02 -3.18 34.14
CA GLN A 485 3.82 -4.36 33.81
C GLN A 485 4.93 -4.58 34.86
N GLN A 486 5.56 -3.51 35.34
CA GLN A 486 6.55 -3.59 36.41
C GLN A 486 5.99 -4.27 37.68
N GLN A 487 4.77 -3.95 38.08
CA GLN A 487 4.12 -4.60 39.22
C GLN A 487 3.91 -6.11 39.00
N LEU A 488 3.55 -6.50 37.78
CA LEU A 488 3.42 -7.92 37.42
C LEU A 488 4.76 -8.64 37.41
N ASP A 489 5.82 -8.01 36.91
CA ASP A 489 7.17 -8.54 36.90
C ASP A 489 7.73 -8.71 38.33
N GLU A 490 7.40 -7.78 39.23
CA GLU A 490 7.75 -7.90 40.64
C GLU A 490 7.04 -9.09 41.31
N ARG A 491 5.78 -9.39 40.92
CA ARG A 491 5.08 -10.61 41.37
C ARG A 491 5.79 -11.86 40.88
N LEU A 492 6.18 -11.89 39.59
CA LEU A 492 6.97 -12.99 39.04
C LEU A 492 8.28 -13.15 39.80
N GLY A 493 9.03 -12.06 40.03
CA GLY A 493 10.25 -12.08 40.85
C GLY A 493 10.03 -12.64 42.25
N ALA A 494 8.91 -12.28 42.89
CA ALA A 494 8.57 -12.80 44.22
C ALA A 494 8.24 -14.31 44.21
N LEU A 495 7.71 -14.86 43.12
CA LEU A 495 7.45 -16.29 42.99
C LEU A 495 8.73 -17.11 42.77
N ILE A 496 9.76 -16.53 42.12
CA ILE A 496 11.02 -17.23 41.82
C ILE A 496 12.03 -17.12 42.98
N ARG A 497 12.10 -15.96 43.67
CA ARG A 497 13.09 -15.67 44.75
C ARG A 497 13.17 -16.72 45.84
N PRO A 498 12.09 -17.34 46.34
CA PRO A 498 12.20 -18.31 47.43
C PRO A 498 12.99 -19.57 47.05
N SER A 499 12.77 -20.08 45.83
CA SER A 499 13.49 -21.19 45.24
C SER A 499 13.27 -21.23 43.73
N ALA A 500 14.30 -20.95 42.98
CA ALA A 500 14.25 -21.09 41.52
C ALA A 500 14.07 -22.57 41.11
N ASP A 501 14.62 -23.51 41.88
CA ASP A 501 14.50 -24.93 41.63
C ASP A 501 13.04 -25.43 41.75
N ASP A 502 12.34 -25.00 42.81
CA ASP A 502 10.93 -25.35 43.00
C ASP A 502 10.06 -24.70 41.93
N PHE A 503 10.38 -23.49 41.49
CA PHE A 503 9.73 -22.83 40.37
C PHE A 503 9.89 -23.63 39.07
N ILE A 504 11.11 -24.10 38.75
CA ILE A 504 11.43 -24.88 37.58
C ILE A 504 10.81 -26.27 37.65
N ALA A 505 10.69 -26.87 38.82
CA ALA A 505 10.11 -28.21 39.02
C ALA A 505 8.60 -28.24 38.73
N GLY A 506 7.92 -27.11 38.69
CA GLY A 506 6.48 -27.01 38.45
C GLY A 506 6.06 -27.34 37.00
N ALA A 507 4.88 -27.90 36.86
CA ALA A 507 4.29 -28.28 35.58
C ALA A 507 4.03 -27.08 34.65
N TRP A 508 4.02 -25.87 35.14
CA TRP A 508 3.91 -24.61 34.43
C TRP A 508 5.22 -24.17 33.74
N CYS A 509 6.33 -24.87 33.98
CA CYS A 509 7.61 -24.55 33.37
C CYS A 509 7.77 -25.31 32.04
N SER A 510 8.25 -24.58 31.02
CA SER A 510 8.42 -25.10 29.63
C SER A 510 9.42 -26.27 29.58
N ALA A 511 10.32 -26.40 30.54
CA ALA A 511 11.23 -27.55 30.63
C ALA A 511 10.49 -28.88 30.54
N HIS A 512 9.31 -28.99 31.14
CA HIS A 512 8.54 -30.25 31.17
C HIS A 512 7.64 -30.48 29.96
N TYR A 513 7.46 -29.50 29.09
CA TYR A 513 6.50 -29.55 28.01
C TYR A 513 6.75 -30.69 27.01
N LEU A 514 7.95 -30.79 26.48
CA LEU A 514 8.25 -31.82 25.48
C LEU A 514 8.03 -33.23 26.03
N ARG A 515 8.45 -33.48 27.27
CA ARG A 515 8.27 -34.77 27.92
C ARG A 515 6.81 -35.08 28.20
N SER A 516 6.09 -34.16 28.78
CA SER A 516 4.68 -34.34 29.19
C SER A 516 3.74 -34.47 28.01
N GLN A 517 4.00 -33.78 26.91
CA GLN A 517 3.10 -33.71 25.77
C GLN A 517 3.46 -34.65 24.62
N LEU A 518 4.74 -34.92 24.39
CA LEU A 518 5.18 -35.62 23.19
C LEU A 518 5.81 -36.97 23.44
N ARG A 519 6.27 -37.29 24.64
CA ARG A 519 6.96 -38.58 24.92
C ARG A 519 6.12 -39.78 24.50
N SER A 520 4.85 -39.84 24.88
CA SER A 520 3.98 -40.94 24.50
C SER A 520 3.85 -41.10 22.97
N THR A 521 3.78 -39.98 22.25
CA THR A 521 3.75 -40.01 20.78
C THR A 521 5.07 -40.53 20.20
N VAL A 522 6.21 -40.09 20.73
CA VAL A 522 7.54 -40.54 20.31
C VAL A 522 7.70 -42.03 20.58
N ASP A 523 7.29 -42.51 21.76
CA ASP A 523 7.32 -43.95 22.11
C ASP A 523 6.49 -44.78 21.10
N GLN A 524 5.28 -44.33 20.75
CA GLN A 524 4.41 -45.00 19.78
C GLN A 524 5.04 -45.04 18.37
N LEU A 525 5.65 -43.94 17.93
CA LEU A 525 6.33 -43.88 16.64
C LEU A 525 7.56 -44.80 16.59
N THR A 526 8.35 -44.80 17.65
CA THR A 526 9.56 -45.63 17.76
C THR A 526 9.23 -47.13 17.77
N LEU A 527 8.11 -47.50 18.39
CA LEU A 527 7.59 -48.86 18.42
C LEU A 527 6.85 -49.27 17.13
N GLY A 528 6.67 -48.39 16.16
CA GLY A 528 5.92 -48.65 14.94
C GLY A 528 4.41 -48.75 15.12
N ASN A 529 3.88 -48.34 16.29
CA ASN A 529 2.44 -48.37 16.62
C ASN A 529 1.66 -47.17 16.09
N ARG A 530 2.35 -46.20 15.50
CA ARG A 530 1.79 -45.00 14.93
C ARG A 530 2.52 -44.63 13.64
N GLU A 531 1.77 -44.16 12.65
CA GLU A 531 2.30 -43.53 11.43
C GLU A 531 2.48 -42.02 11.59
N GLY A 532 3.32 -41.44 10.72
CA GLY A 532 3.60 -40.00 10.68
C GLY A 532 4.88 -39.64 11.41
N LYS A 533 5.10 -38.37 11.63
CA LYS A 533 6.28 -37.78 12.29
C LYS A 533 5.89 -36.80 13.37
N VAL A 534 6.83 -36.48 14.24
CA VAL A 534 6.74 -35.36 15.17
C VAL A 534 7.71 -34.27 14.72
N TRP A 535 7.18 -33.06 14.60
CA TRP A 535 7.95 -31.85 14.31
C TRP A 535 7.91 -30.93 15.53
N ILE A 536 9.06 -30.53 16.04
CA ILE A 536 9.19 -29.62 17.16
C ILE A 536 9.83 -28.34 16.63
N LEU A 537 9.04 -27.27 16.59
CA LEU A 537 9.48 -25.98 16.10
C LEU A 537 9.84 -25.14 17.33
N ILE A 538 11.14 -24.90 17.53
CA ILE A 538 11.65 -24.03 18.60
C ILE A 538 11.96 -22.69 17.96
N PHE A 539 11.21 -21.66 18.38
CA PHE A 539 11.53 -20.28 18.00
C PHE A 539 12.37 -19.66 19.12
N ASP A 540 13.64 -19.40 18.81
CA ASP A 540 14.60 -18.78 19.74
C ASP A 540 14.17 -17.33 20.05
N GLY A 541 13.87 -17.04 21.29
CA GLY A 541 13.48 -15.70 21.75
C GLY A 541 12.03 -15.28 21.41
N MET A 542 11.12 -16.19 21.06
CA MET A 542 9.75 -15.80 20.69
C MET A 542 8.90 -15.52 21.92
N ARG A 543 8.40 -14.30 22.03
CA ARG A 543 7.45 -13.87 23.06
C ARG A 543 6.06 -14.48 22.85
N PHE A 544 5.30 -14.60 23.93
CA PHE A 544 3.93 -15.13 23.89
C PHE A 544 2.98 -14.24 23.07
N ASP A 545 3.11 -12.93 23.14
CA ASP A 545 2.33 -12.01 22.32
C ASP A 545 2.68 -12.11 20.83
N THR A 546 3.97 -12.24 20.48
CA THR A 546 4.42 -12.51 19.10
C THR A 546 3.79 -13.78 18.55
N TRP A 547 3.76 -14.83 19.35
CA TRP A 547 3.06 -16.07 18.98
C TRP A 547 1.58 -15.81 18.71
N ARG A 548 0.87 -15.19 19.65
CA ARG A 548 -0.59 -15.01 19.59
C ARG A 548 -1.04 -14.16 18.41
N PHE A 549 -0.30 -13.09 18.09
CA PHE A 549 -0.77 -12.06 17.15
C PHE A 549 -0.04 -12.06 15.79
N VAL A 550 1.10 -12.73 15.70
CA VAL A 550 1.88 -12.78 14.45
C VAL A 550 1.98 -14.22 13.93
N VAL A 551 2.54 -15.14 14.73
CA VAL A 551 2.90 -16.48 14.25
C VAL A 551 1.70 -17.42 14.16
N LYS A 552 0.92 -17.51 15.25
CA LYS A 552 -0.27 -18.40 15.31
C LYS A 552 -1.30 -18.12 14.22
N PRO A 553 -1.70 -16.87 13.92
CA PRO A 553 -2.66 -16.61 12.83
C PRO A 553 -2.19 -17.17 11.49
N LEU A 554 -0.91 -17.01 11.16
CA LEU A 554 -0.33 -17.52 9.91
C LEU A 554 -0.29 -19.05 9.87
N LEU A 555 0.05 -19.70 10.99
CA LEU A 555 0.04 -21.16 11.08
C LEU A 555 -1.38 -21.74 11.10
N ALA A 556 -2.33 -21.08 11.76
CA ALA A 556 -3.71 -21.55 11.90
C ALA A 556 -4.44 -21.67 10.55
N GLU A 557 -3.97 -20.99 9.51
CA GLU A 557 -4.51 -21.14 8.16
C GLU A 557 -4.20 -22.50 7.53
N HIS A 558 -3.16 -23.17 8.00
CA HIS A 558 -2.66 -24.44 7.46
C HIS A 558 -2.69 -25.59 8.46
N PHE A 559 -2.86 -25.26 9.74
CA PHE A 559 -2.81 -26.22 10.84
C PHE A 559 -4.00 -26.02 11.77
N THR A 560 -4.62 -27.10 12.22
CA THR A 560 -5.56 -27.08 13.33
C THR A 560 -4.78 -26.98 14.65
N VAL A 561 -5.10 -25.99 15.47
CA VAL A 561 -4.55 -25.82 16.81
C VAL A 561 -5.27 -26.79 17.75
N LEU A 562 -4.54 -27.75 18.30
CA LEU A 562 -5.07 -28.78 19.23
C LEU A 562 -5.00 -28.32 20.68
N ASP A 563 -3.90 -27.67 21.06
CA ASP A 563 -3.65 -27.10 22.36
C ASP A 563 -2.73 -25.86 22.19
N ASP A 564 -2.93 -24.86 23.04
CA ASP A 564 -2.17 -23.62 22.95
C ASP A 564 -2.23 -22.92 24.32
N ARG A 565 -1.11 -22.90 25.05
CA ARG A 565 -1.01 -22.36 26.40
C ARG A 565 0.29 -21.62 26.61
N PRO A 566 0.29 -20.62 27.51
CA PRO A 566 1.50 -20.02 27.99
C PRO A 566 2.21 -20.95 29.01
N TYR A 567 3.53 -20.89 29.00
CA TYR A 567 4.42 -21.52 29.99
C TYR A 567 5.47 -20.51 30.44
N PHE A 568 6.00 -20.71 31.62
CA PHE A 568 7.24 -20.00 32.03
C PHE A 568 8.46 -20.72 31.48
N CYS A 569 9.39 -19.99 30.88
CA CYS A 569 10.70 -20.54 30.54
C CYS A 569 11.55 -20.76 31.80
N VAL A 570 12.63 -21.50 31.67
CA VAL A 570 13.58 -21.72 32.75
C VAL A 570 14.43 -20.48 32.98
N PRO A 571 14.45 -19.92 34.19
CA PRO A 571 15.39 -18.83 34.54
C PRO A 571 16.84 -19.38 34.66
N PRO A 572 17.86 -18.60 34.27
CA PRO A 572 17.79 -17.33 33.57
C PRO A 572 17.24 -17.44 32.16
N SER A 573 16.48 -16.42 31.70
CA SER A 573 15.80 -16.40 30.41
C SER A 573 16.75 -16.10 29.26
N PHE A 574 17.87 -16.80 29.15
CA PHE A 574 18.76 -16.71 28.01
C PHE A 574 18.93 -18.07 27.33
N THR A 575 19.15 -18.05 26.04
CA THR A 575 19.17 -19.21 25.12
C THR A 575 19.90 -20.42 25.70
N THR A 576 21.07 -20.19 26.25
CA THR A 576 21.96 -21.20 26.80
C THR A 576 21.30 -22.09 27.84
N VAL A 577 20.60 -21.50 28.81
CA VAL A 577 19.99 -22.21 29.91
C VAL A 577 18.59 -22.66 29.55
N ALA A 578 17.81 -21.77 29.01
CA ALA A 578 16.40 -22.00 28.73
C ALA A 578 16.19 -23.10 27.66
N ARG A 579 16.94 -23.07 26.57
CA ARG A 579 16.85 -24.07 25.48
C ARG A 579 17.42 -25.41 25.93
N ALA A 580 18.57 -25.43 26.60
CA ALA A 580 19.11 -26.68 27.13
C ALA A 580 18.15 -27.34 28.13
N SER A 581 17.52 -26.58 29.02
CA SER A 581 16.53 -27.08 29.96
C SER A 581 15.27 -27.61 29.29
N LEU A 582 14.77 -26.90 28.27
CA LEU A 582 13.65 -27.35 27.44
C LEU A 582 13.94 -28.71 26.78
N LEU A 583 15.11 -28.84 26.16
CA LEU A 583 15.53 -30.08 25.50
C LEU A 583 15.83 -31.20 26.50
N ALA A 584 16.38 -30.87 27.66
CA ALA A 584 16.68 -31.84 28.72
C ALA A 584 15.45 -32.35 29.47
N GLY A 585 14.36 -31.57 29.46
CA GLY A 585 13.16 -31.89 30.21
C GLY A 585 13.32 -31.66 31.74
N SER A 586 14.27 -30.78 32.14
CA SER A 586 14.62 -30.56 33.53
C SER A 586 15.42 -29.25 33.70
N GLY A 587 15.49 -28.74 34.91
CA GLY A 587 16.31 -27.58 35.22
C GLY A 587 17.82 -27.81 35.20
N PRO A 588 18.64 -26.73 35.30
CA PRO A 588 20.09 -26.76 35.17
C PRO A 588 20.79 -27.75 36.06
N LYS A 589 20.40 -27.87 37.31
CA LYS A 589 21.00 -28.81 38.29
C LYS A 589 20.99 -30.27 37.82
N HIS A 590 20.02 -30.67 37.00
CA HIS A 590 19.84 -32.04 36.57
C HIS A 590 20.57 -32.38 35.28
N TRP A 591 20.90 -31.41 34.45
CA TRP A 591 21.60 -31.65 33.16
C TRP A 591 23.06 -31.13 33.17
N GLN A 592 23.47 -30.29 34.14
CA GLN A 592 24.83 -29.76 34.27
C GLN A 592 25.91 -30.79 34.50
N GLY A 593 25.58 -32.03 34.92
CA GLY A 593 26.53 -33.14 35.02
C GLY A 593 27.20 -33.56 33.72
N PHE A 594 26.83 -32.89 32.61
CA PHE A 594 27.44 -33.06 31.28
C PHE A 594 28.50 -31.96 31.11
N GLN A 595 29.68 -32.22 31.59
CA GLN A 595 30.79 -31.29 31.63
C GLN A 595 31.12 -30.71 30.24
N GLY A 596 31.09 -29.40 30.15
CA GLY A 596 32.09 -28.61 29.46
C GLY A 596 31.81 -28.16 28.02
N GLN A 597 30.85 -28.70 27.28
CA GLN A 597 30.52 -28.25 25.90
C GLN A 597 29.04 -28.41 25.59
N TRP A 598 28.26 -27.58 26.18
CA TRP A 598 26.81 -27.58 26.01
C TRP A 598 26.35 -27.16 24.61
N THR A 599 27.17 -26.55 23.81
CA THR A 599 26.87 -26.24 22.39
C THR A 599 26.91 -27.48 21.47
N GLY A 600 27.45 -28.60 21.92
CA GLY A 600 27.52 -29.84 21.13
C GLY A 600 26.51 -30.92 21.48
N ASP A 601 25.68 -30.74 22.53
CA ASP A 601 24.91 -31.82 23.13
C ASP A 601 23.40 -31.63 23.25
N GLU A 602 22.82 -30.64 22.53
CA GLU A 602 21.37 -30.50 22.41
C GLU A 602 20.70 -31.81 21.95
N PHE A 603 21.38 -32.57 21.09
CA PHE A 603 20.92 -33.87 20.64
C PHE A 603 20.85 -34.89 21.78
N THR A 604 21.88 -35.01 22.61
CA THR A 604 21.89 -35.94 23.75
C THR A 604 20.88 -35.56 24.82
N LEU A 605 20.68 -34.24 25.07
CA LEU A 605 19.66 -33.75 25.99
C LEU A 605 18.24 -34.13 25.50
N ALA A 606 17.91 -33.89 24.24
CA ALA A 606 16.62 -34.24 23.66
C ALA A 606 16.40 -35.78 23.63
N ALA A 607 17.41 -36.54 23.26
CA ALA A 607 17.35 -38.02 23.23
C ALA A 607 17.00 -38.61 24.60
N ARG A 608 17.65 -38.12 25.67
CA ARG A 608 17.35 -38.49 27.06
C ARG A 608 15.97 -38.06 27.51
N ASN A 609 15.52 -36.86 27.17
CA ASN A 609 14.19 -36.37 27.51
C ASN A 609 13.11 -37.28 26.92
N PHE A 610 13.33 -37.77 25.71
CA PHE A 610 12.43 -38.75 25.10
C PHE A 610 12.69 -40.20 25.52
N GLY A 611 13.71 -40.46 26.36
CA GLY A 611 14.03 -41.81 26.82
C GLY A 611 14.67 -42.72 25.77
N LEU A 612 15.27 -42.15 24.72
CA LEU A 612 15.90 -42.87 23.62
C LEU A 612 17.33 -43.27 24.01
N THR A 613 17.72 -44.48 23.68
CA THR A 613 19.12 -44.90 23.68
C THR A 613 19.91 -44.25 22.56
N GLN A 614 21.24 -44.22 22.60
CA GLN A 614 22.05 -43.59 21.56
C GLN A 614 21.78 -44.14 20.16
N PRO A 615 21.69 -45.49 19.95
CA PRO A 615 21.36 -46.04 18.64
C PRO A 615 19.95 -45.61 18.16
N GLU A 616 18.95 -45.68 19.04
CA GLU A 616 17.58 -45.27 18.74
C GLU A 616 17.53 -43.77 18.40
N ALA A 617 18.20 -42.91 19.17
CA ALA A 617 18.24 -41.49 18.91
C ALA A 617 18.87 -41.19 17.53
N LYS A 618 19.97 -41.85 17.16
CA LYS A 618 20.59 -41.66 15.85
C LYS A 618 19.68 -42.06 14.68
N ALA A 619 18.84 -43.06 14.88
CA ALA A 619 17.88 -43.51 13.86
C ALA A 619 16.60 -42.64 13.82
N THR A 620 16.20 -42.11 14.97
CA THR A 620 14.86 -41.53 15.14
C THR A 620 14.84 -39.98 15.18
N LEU A 621 15.88 -39.37 15.77
CA LEU A 621 15.91 -37.94 16.10
C LEU A 621 16.84 -37.17 15.17
N ARG A 622 16.40 -35.98 14.75
CA ARG A 622 17.22 -34.94 14.10
C ARG A 622 16.99 -33.59 14.73
N ILE A 623 18.07 -32.83 14.88
CA ILE A 623 18.03 -31.43 15.26
C ILE A 623 18.67 -30.63 14.14
N GLN A 624 17.95 -29.61 13.67
CA GLN A 624 18.43 -28.71 12.62
C GLN A 624 18.30 -27.27 13.14
N LYS A 625 19.40 -26.56 13.16
CA LYS A 625 19.43 -25.12 13.35
C LYS A 625 19.25 -24.49 11.98
N GLU A 626 17.99 -24.20 11.65
CA GLU A 626 17.67 -23.54 10.40
C GLU A 626 17.63 -22.06 10.65
N ALA A 627 18.40 -21.31 10.03
CA ALA A 627 18.32 -19.87 10.05
C ALA A 627 19.08 -19.14 11.14
N GLU A 628 20.25 -19.55 11.45
CA GLU A 628 21.22 -18.53 11.83
C GLU A 628 21.43 -17.52 10.67
N THR A 629 20.93 -17.82 9.46
CA THR A 629 20.85 -16.83 8.38
C THR A 629 19.80 -17.22 7.31
N LEU A 630 18.86 -16.33 7.01
CA LEU A 630 18.04 -16.35 5.79
C LEU A 630 18.88 -16.58 4.50
N LYS A 631 20.17 -16.32 4.54
CA LYS A 631 21.15 -16.52 3.45
C LYS A 631 21.45 -17.97 3.14
N ALA A 632 21.19 -18.91 4.04
CA ALA A 632 21.47 -20.35 3.84
C ALA A 632 20.33 -21.15 3.20
N ARG A 633 19.13 -20.56 3.06
CA ARG A 633 17.91 -21.25 2.58
C ARG A 633 17.98 -21.86 1.19
N GLY A 634 18.88 -21.39 0.33
CA GLY A 634 19.08 -21.98 -1.00
C GLY A 634 19.93 -23.27 -1.03
N LYS A 635 20.52 -23.68 0.11
CA LYS A 635 21.50 -24.80 0.19
C LYS A 635 21.07 -25.95 1.10
N LEU A 636 19.86 -25.94 1.64
CA LEU A 636 19.39 -27.04 2.49
C LEU A 636 19.21 -28.31 1.67
N ASN A 637 20.04 -29.28 1.96
CA ASN A 637 19.94 -30.63 1.38
C ASN A 637 18.64 -31.29 1.88
N LYS A 638 17.71 -31.50 0.97
CA LYS A 638 16.37 -32.09 1.22
C LYS A 638 16.41 -33.52 1.77
N THR A 639 17.54 -34.20 1.74
CA THR A 639 17.61 -35.68 1.81
C THR A 639 17.74 -36.24 3.22
N ASP A 640 18.28 -35.51 4.21
CA ASP A 640 18.56 -36.10 5.51
C ASP A 640 17.49 -35.88 6.58
N SER A 641 16.67 -34.80 6.45
CA SER A 641 15.59 -34.46 7.44
C SER A 641 14.35 -35.32 7.29
N ASP A 642 14.12 -35.88 6.09
CA ASP A 642 12.84 -36.55 5.79
C ASP A 642 12.78 -37.99 6.30
N ALA A 643 13.89 -38.56 6.72
CA ALA A 643 13.94 -39.90 7.25
C ALA A 643 13.67 -40.03 8.76
N ALA A 644 13.91 -38.98 9.55
CA ALA A 644 13.76 -39.05 11.00
C ALA A 644 12.27 -39.00 11.42
N LEU A 645 11.93 -39.73 12.50
CA LEU A 645 10.58 -39.76 13.07
C LEU A 645 10.31 -38.52 13.94
N VAL A 646 11.37 -37.98 14.56
CA VAL A 646 11.29 -36.76 15.41
C VAL A 646 12.26 -35.72 14.84
N ASN A 647 11.73 -34.60 14.43
CA ASN A 647 12.47 -33.48 13.84
C ASN A 647 12.33 -32.24 14.72
N ILE A 648 13.44 -31.75 15.23
CA ILE A 648 13.52 -30.48 15.99
C ILE A 648 14.12 -29.43 15.05
N LEU A 649 13.35 -28.38 14.76
CA LEU A 649 13.76 -27.26 13.95
C LEU A 649 13.88 -26.03 14.85
N ILE A 650 15.04 -25.38 14.83
CA ILE A 650 15.31 -24.18 15.65
C ILE A 650 15.40 -22.98 14.72
N TYR A 651 14.56 -21.98 14.95
CA TYR A 651 14.47 -20.75 14.17
C TYR A 651 14.90 -19.55 15.02
N GLY A 652 15.93 -18.83 14.59
CA GLY A 652 16.51 -17.68 15.31
C GLY A 652 15.88 -16.31 14.95
N ILE A 653 14.74 -16.27 14.28
CA ILE A 653 14.15 -15.01 13.78
C ILE A 653 13.83 -14.00 14.89
N SER A 654 13.47 -14.47 16.06
CA SER A 654 13.13 -13.59 17.19
C SER A 654 14.37 -13.19 18.00
N ASP A 655 15.45 -13.97 17.96
CA ASP A 655 16.73 -13.63 18.60
C ASP A 655 17.48 -12.51 17.84
N GLU A 656 17.12 -12.27 16.59
CA GLU A 656 17.59 -11.10 15.82
C GLU A 656 17.16 -9.75 16.47
N CYS A 657 16.37 -9.78 17.54
CA CYS A 657 16.03 -8.61 18.35
C CYS A 657 17.27 -7.86 18.86
N HIS A 658 18.40 -8.54 19.10
CA HIS A 658 19.64 -7.92 19.55
C HIS A 658 20.25 -6.94 18.55
N ASP A 659 20.03 -7.16 17.28
CA ASP A 659 20.55 -6.32 16.18
C ASP A 659 19.48 -5.37 15.62
N PHE A 660 18.29 -5.33 16.23
CA PHE A 660 17.18 -4.52 15.77
C PHE A 660 17.06 -3.21 16.56
N TYR A 661 17.04 -2.08 15.85
CA TYR A 661 16.98 -0.73 16.43
C TYR A 661 15.64 -0.02 16.23
N GLY A 662 14.71 -0.61 15.47
CA GLY A 662 13.35 -0.10 15.28
C GLY A 662 12.47 -0.29 16.52
N ASP A 663 11.24 0.18 16.46
CA ASP A 663 10.26 -0.06 17.52
C ASP A 663 9.74 -1.51 17.53
N PHE A 664 8.99 -1.85 18.58
CA PHE A 664 8.47 -3.20 18.74
C PHE A 664 7.49 -3.60 17.63
N GLY A 665 6.67 -2.67 17.15
CA GLY A 665 5.76 -2.90 16.04
C GLY A 665 6.48 -3.26 14.73
N SER A 666 7.51 -2.49 14.40
CA SER A 666 8.37 -2.75 13.23
C SER A 666 9.10 -4.10 13.34
N PHE A 667 9.46 -4.50 14.56
CA PHE A 667 10.08 -5.82 14.78
C PHE A 667 9.07 -6.96 14.55
N GLN A 668 7.81 -6.79 14.96
CA GLN A 668 6.76 -7.78 14.68
C GLN A 668 6.50 -7.94 13.18
N GLU A 669 6.50 -6.84 12.42
CA GLU A 669 6.38 -6.89 10.96
C GLU A 669 7.57 -7.58 10.30
N LYS A 670 8.78 -7.38 10.82
CA LYS A 670 9.97 -8.14 10.38
C LYS A 670 9.79 -9.65 10.57
N ILE A 671 9.34 -10.08 11.77
CA ILE A 671 9.07 -11.49 12.04
C ILE A 671 8.00 -12.05 11.09
N ARG A 672 6.92 -11.29 10.85
CA ARG A 672 5.89 -11.65 9.88
C ARG A 672 6.47 -11.83 8.47
N HIS A 673 7.32 -10.92 8.04
CA HIS A 673 8.00 -10.98 6.76
C HIS A 673 8.91 -12.23 6.64
N ASP A 674 9.65 -12.58 7.69
CA ASP A 674 10.52 -13.75 7.69
C ASP A 674 9.72 -15.07 7.65
N LEU A 675 8.56 -15.10 8.27
CA LEU A 675 7.64 -16.23 8.18
C LEU A 675 7.07 -16.42 6.77
N LEU A 676 6.67 -15.32 6.13
CA LEU A 676 6.08 -15.33 4.79
C LEU A 676 7.13 -15.38 3.67
N GLY A 677 8.36 -14.96 3.94
CA GLY A 677 9.47 -14.93 2.99
C GLY A 677 9.62 -13.60 2.26
N ASN A 678 10.67 -13.53 1.45
CA ASN A 678 10.89 -12.43 0.52
C ASN A 678 10.90 -12.99 -0.91
N PRO A 679 9.75 -13.09 -1.53
CA PRO A 679 9.59 -13.65 -2.85
C PRO A 679 10.23 -12.79 -3.95
N ALA A 680 10.45 -11.48 -3.73
CA ALA A 680 11.17 -10.62 -4.65
C ALA A 680 12.61 -11.11 -4.90
N LYS A 681 13.16 -11.85 -3.92
CA LYS A 681 14.48 -12.48 -4.02
C LYS A 681 14.39 -13.97 -4.32
N GLY A 682 13.21 -14.52 -4.61
CA GLY A 682 12.99 -15.95 -4.81
C GLY A 682 13.20 -16.78 -3.53
N ILE A 683 13.11 -16.13 -2.35
CA ILE A 683 13.33 -16.77 -1.05
C ILE A 683 11.96 -17.04 -0.43
N GLY A 684 11.55 -18.31 -0.38
CA GLY A 684 10.36 -18.75 0.35
C GLY A 684 10.50 -18.49 1.86
N GLY A 685 9.38 -18.24 2.55
CA GLY A 685 9.35 -18.05 3.99
C GLY A 685 9.54 -19.36 4.77
N ILE A 686 9.66 -19.21 6.09
CA ILE A 686 9.65 -20.35 7.02
C ILE A 686 8.38 -21.17 6.84
N LEU A 687 7.24 -20.51 6.66
CA LEU A 687 5.96 -21.17 6.45
C LEU A 687 5.96 -22.06 5.19
N ASP A 688 6.53 -21.59 4.09
CA ASP A 688 6.68 -22.39 2.87
C ASP A 688 7.53 -23.65 3.10
N ASP A 689 8.59 -23.54 3.89
CA ASP A 689 9.46 -24.65 4.22
C ASP A 689 8.72 -25.67 5.09
N LEU A 690 8.00 -25.21 6.11
CA LEU A 690 7.18 -26.08 6.96
C LEU A 690 6.09 -26.81 6.16
N LEU A 691 5.40 -26.13 5.27
CA LEU A 691 4.34 -26.73 4.43
C LEU A 691 4.87 -27.78 3.45
N ARG A 692 6.13 -27.68 3.04
CA ARG A 692 6.77 -28.70 2.18
C ARG A 692 7.18 -29.96 2.94
N ARG A 693 7.54 -29.81 4.21
CA ARG A 693 8.11 -30.89 5.04
C ARG A 693 7.06 -31.64 5.83
N ILE A 694 6.12 -30.92 6.44
CA ILE A 694 5.14 -31.48 7.35
C ILE A 694 3.98 -32.09 6.56
N GLY A 695 3.81 -33.40 6.70
CA GLY A 695 2.77 -34.17 6.02
C GLY A 695 1.41 -34.16 6.73
N PRO A 696 0.35 -34.59 6.03
CA PRO A 696 -0.94 -34.86 6.67
C PRO A 696 -0.78 -36.04 7.64
N GLY A 697 -1.12 -35.86 8.88
CA GLY A 697 -0.95 -36.90 9.92
C GLY A 697 0.24 -36.69 10.84
N ASP A 698 1.17 -35.81 10.46
CA ASP A 698 2.26 -35.41 11.35
C ASP A 698 1.72 -34.57 12.53
N GLU A 699 2.36 -34.71 13.66
CA GLU A 699 2.10 -33.86 14.83
C GLU A 699 3.17 -32.77 14.93
N VAL A 700 2.73 -31.55 15.19
CA VAL A 700 3.62 -30.38 15.29
C VAL A 700 3.50 -29.79 16.69
N ALA A 701 4.62 -29.61 17.35
CA ALA A 701 4.70 -28.81 18.55
C ALA A 701 5.45 -27.50 18.24
N VAL A 702 4.90 -26.38 18.67
CA VAL A 702 5.55 -25.07 18.60
C VAL A 702 5.85 -24.62 20.01
N ILE A 703 7.08 -24.20 20.25
CA ILE A 703 7.52 -23.69 21.55
C ILE A 703 8.63 -22.65 21.38
N SER A 704 8.81 -21.81 22.39
CA SER A 704 9.99 -20.95 22.51
C SER A 704 10.79 -21.30 23.75
N ASP A 705 12.07 -21.05 23.71
CA ASP A 705 12.98 -21.21 24.86
C ASP A 705 12.88 -20.03 25.83
N HIS A 706 12.77 -18.80 25.33
CA HIS A 706 12.56 -17.57 26.10
C HIS A 706 11.92 -16.48 25.24
N GLY A 707 11.57 -15.32 25.81
CA GLY A 707 11.21 -14.11 25.11
C GLY A 707 12.28 -13.03 25.26
N PHE A 708 11.91 -11.78 25.04
CA PHE A 708 12.80 -10.61 25.19
C PHE A 708 12.02 -9.39 25.70
N THR A 709 12.74 -8.40 26.22
CA THR A 709 12.16 -7.14 26.70
C THR A 709 12.80 -5.94 26.01
N GLU A 710 12.04 -4.85 25.91
CA GLU A 710 12.53 -3.58 25.40
C GLU A 710 13.29 -2.82 26.48
N LEU A 711 14.48 -2.31 26.12
CA LEU A 711 15.35 -1.52 27.01
C LEU A 711 15.16 -0.04 26.69
N LEU A 712 14.68 0.74 27.64
CA LEU A 712 14.66 2.19 27.51
C LEU A 712 15.84 2.82 28.29
N THR A 713 16.26 3.98 27.83
CA THR A 713 17.36 4.74 28.45
C THR A 713 17.08 5.06 29.92
N GLY A 714 15.80 5.29 30.29
CA GLY A 714 15.40 5.59 31.67
C GLY A 714 15.45 4.40 32.63
N ASP A 715 15.52 3.15 32.11
CA ASP A 715 15.55 1.93 32.93
C ASP A 715 16.97 1.44 33.24
N ALA A 716 17.98 2.20 32.80
CA ALA A 716 19.38 1.85 33.00
C ALA A 716 19.79 1.87 34.49
N CYS A 717 20.38 0.78 34.97
CA CYS A 717 21.03 0.68 36.24
C CYS A 717 22.55 0.70 36.04
N PRO A 718 23.22 1.82 36.30
CA PRO A 718 24.67 1.91 36.14
C PRO A 718 25.41 0.95 37.07
N VAL A 719 26.37 0.22 36.53
CA VAL A 719 27.27 -0.68 37.25
C VAL A 719 28.70 -0.18 37.06
N SER A 720 29.37 0.18 38.19
CA SER A 720 30.71 0.71 38.10
C SER A 720 31.78 -0.40 38.06
N SER A 721 32.89 -0.11 37.41
CA SER A 721 34.05 -1.02 37.38
C SER A 721 34.63 -1.30 38.77
N LEU A 722 34.50 -0.35 39.70
CA LEU A 722 34.97 -0.51 41.09
C LEU A 722 34.09 -1.48 41.88
N GLU A 723 32.77 -1.46 41.72
CA GLU A 723 31.85 -2.40 42.37
C GLU A 723 32.13 -3.85 41.91
N VAL A 724 32.34 -4.06 40.60
CA VAL A 724 32.62 -5.37 40.05
C VAL A 724 33.99 -5.90 40.44
N ALA A 725 35.02 -5.05 40.42
CA ALA A 725 36.37 -5.39 40.85
C ALA A 725 36.46 -5.70 42.38
N ALA A 726 35.65 -5.02 43.20
CA ALA A 726 35.61 -5.27 44.66
C ALA A 726 35.17 -6.70 45.01
N VAL A 727 34.45 -7.37 44.13
CA VAL A 727 34.02 -8.77 44.27
C VAL A 727 34.87 -9.74 43.42
N GLY A 728 35.99 -9.29 42.88
CA GLY A 728 36.91 -10.10 42.10
C GLY A 728 36.40 -10.50 40.72
N ARG A 729 35.44 -9.76 40.14
CA ARG A 729 34.78 -10.04 38.86
C ARG A 729 35.22 -9.07 37.74
N ASN A 730 34.89 -9.42 36.52
CA ASN A 730 35.21 -8.63 35.33
C ASN A 730 33.94 -7.98 34.78
N LEU A 731 33.94 -6.65 34.67
CA LEU A 731 32.81 -5.90 34.13
C LEU A 731 32.39 -6.34 32.72
N LYS A 732 33.35 -6.76 31.88
CA LYS A 732 33.08 -7.14 30.49
C LYS A 732 32.41 -8.51 30.41
N ASP A 733 32.82 -9.45 31.20
CA ASP A 733 32.41 -10.85 31.06
C ASP A 733 31.25 -11.18 32.00
N ASP A 734 31.23 -10.57 33.22
CA ASP A 734 30.31 -10.91 34.30
C ASP A 734 29.07 -9.99 34.37
N VAL A 735 29.00 -8.91 33.58
CA VAL A 735 27.84 -8.01 33.51
C VAL A 735 27.27 -8.02 32.08
N GLN A 736 26.11 -8.59 31.98
CA GLN A 736 25.30 -8.56 30.75
C GLN A 736 24.13 -7.56 30.90
N TRP A 737 23.41 -7.27 29.83
CA TRP A 737 22.36 -6.27 29.89
C TRP A 737 21.24 -6.58 30.89
N ARG A 738 20.92 -7.84 31.08
CA ARG A 738 19.77 -8.28 31.86
C ARG A 738 20.16 -9.09 33.09
N TYR A 739 21.44 -9.49 33.24
CA TYR A 739 21.93 -10.25 34.37
C TYR A 739 23.40 -9.96 34.69
N ALA A 740 23.80 -10.28 35.92
CA ALA A 740 25.18 -10.25 36.36
C ALA A 740 25.56 -11.57 37.04
N VAL A 741 26.83 -11.94 36.93
CA VAL A 741 27.36 -13.22 37.47
C VAL A 741 28.19 -12.97 38.71
N GLY A 742 27.86 -13.68 39.81
CA GLY A 742 28.61 -13.71 41.02
C GLY A 742 28.49 -12.48 41.93
N PHE A 743 27.68 -11.50 41.59
CA PHE A 743 27.32 -10.37 42.44
C PHE A 743 25.96 -9.81 42.04
N ALA A 744 25.24 -9.22 42.98
CA ALA A 744 23.92 -8.62 42.75
C ALA A 744 24.06 -7.10 42.53
N PRO A 745 23.92 -6.60 41.31
CA PRO A 745 23.84 -5.16 41.06
C PRO A 745 22.68 -4.51 41.82
N LYS A 746 22.83 -3.24 42.19
CA LYS A 746 21.73 -2.47 42.76
C LYS A 746 20.69 -2.17 41.70
N ALA A 747 19.55 -2.82 41.78
CA ALA A 747 18.39 -2.58 40.94
C ALA A 747 17.19 -2.16 41.79
N ALA A 748 16.38 -1.21 41.33
CA ALA A 748 15.27 -0.66 42.13
C ALA A 748 14.22 -1.75 42.47
N ALA A 749 13.90 -2.65 41.54
CA ALA A 749 13.01 -3.79 41.77
C ALA A 749 13.75 -5.03 42.32
N GLY A 750 15.05 -4.91 42.56
CA GLY A 750 15.92 -6.00 43.01
C GLY A 750 16.29 -6.98 41.91
N THR A 751 16.90 -8.09 42.33
CA THR A 751 17.28 -9.19 41.42
C THR A 751 16.65 -10.50 41.86
N VAL A 752 16.60 -11.45 40.94
CA VAL A 752 16.34 -12.87 41.22
C VAL A 752 17.62 -13.64 40.98
N SER A 753 17.99 -14.53 41.90
CA SER A 753 19.24 -15.28 41.84
C SER A 753 18.98 -16.73 41.43
N VAL A 754 19.77 -17.23 40.51
CA VAL A 754 19.72 -18.61 40.02
C VAL A 754 21.12 -19.17 39.92
N GLU A 755 21.32 -20.38 40.47
CA GLU A 755 22.58 -21.10 40.37
C GLU A 755 22.71 -21.79 39.00
N PHE A 756 23.81 -21.52 38.28
CA PHE A 756 24.13 -22.14 37.03
C PHE A 756 25.66 -22.28 36.88
N ASN A 757 26.12 -23.48 36.50
CA ASN A 757 27.54 -23.81 36.37
C ASN A 757 28.38 -23.47 37.62
N GLY A 758 27.79 -23.59 38.82
CA GLY A 758 28.49 -23.28 40.08
C GLY A 758 28.63 -21.79 40.33
N GLU A 759 27.97 -20.94 39.57
CA GLU A 759 27.95 -19.51 39.72
C GLU A 759 26.52 -19.00 39.93
N THR A 760 26.39 -17.96 40.74
CA THR A 760 25.09 -17.29 40.94
C THR A 760 24.86 -16.25 39.87
N HIS A 761 23.78 -16.40 39.09
CA HIS A 761 23.32 -15.41 38.12
C HIS A 761 22.22 -14.55 38.74
N HIS A 762 22.43 -13.25 38.78
CA HIS A 762 21.51 -12.26 39.33
C HIS A 762 20.77 -11.57 38.17
N MET A 763 19.52 -11.96 37.96
CA MET A 763 18.68 -11.41 36.89
C MET A 763 17.98 -10.12 37.34
N ALA A 764 17.90 -9.11 36.50
CA ALA A 764 17.11 -7.92 36.74
C ALA A 764 15.60 -8.24 36.70
N VAL A 765 14.87 -7.82 37.73
CA VAL A 765 13.42 -7.90 37.79
C VAL A 765 12.82 -6.69 37.07
N GLY A 766 11.75 -6.90 36.28
CA GLY A 766 11.15 -5.86 35.47
C GLY A 766 12.05 -5.44 34.31
N ARG A 767 11.81 -4.29 33.75
CA ARG A 767 12.48 -3.81 32.52
C ARG A 767 13.84 -3.17 32.76
N GLN A 768 14.32 -3.10 33.99
CA GLN A 768 15.63 -2.54 34.34
C GLN A 768 16.76 -3.32 33.64
N TRP A 769 17.82 -2.63 33.26
CA TRP A 769 18.97 -3.24 32.61
C TRP A 769 20.30 -2.66 33.17
N PHE A 770 21.31 -3.49 33.20
CA PHE A 770 22.61 -3.14 33.74
C PHE A 770 23.46 -2.42 32.70
N CYS A 771 23.69 -1.13 32.93
CA CYS A 771 24.52 -0.29 32.08
C CYS A 771 25.95 -0.29 32.60
N ARG A 772 26.91 -0.73 31.81
CA ARG A 772 28.33 -0.60 32.14
C ARG A 772 28.72 0.88 32.05
N GLU A 773 29.45 1.38 33.04
CA GLU A 773 29.94 2.74 33.08
C GLU A 773 30.66 3.09 31.78
N GLY A 774 30.28 4.15 31.10
CA GLY A 774 30.87 4.60 29.83
C GLY A 774 30.40 3.85 28.55
N THR A 775 29.49 2.84 28.64
CA THR A 775 28.95 2.16 27.47
C THR A 775 27.63 2.79 27.00
N LYS A 776 27.48 2.91 25.68
CA LYS A 776 26.19 3.24 25.06
C LYS A 776 25.26 2.04 25.15
N GLN A 777 23.94 2.28 25.14
CA GLN A 777 22.95 1.24 24.96
C GLN A 777 23.20 0.52 23.62
N PRO A 778 23.47 -0.80 23.65
CA PRO A 778 23.91 -1.50 22.42
C PRO A 778 22.76 -1.89 21.53
N ALA A 779 21.65 -2.30 22.12
CA ALA A 779 20.46 -2.76 21.42
C ALA A 779 19.22 -2.22 22.10
N ARG A 780 18.12 -2.19 21.38
CA ARG A 780 16.82 -1.81 21.93
C ARG A 780 16.17 -2.92 22.72
N PHE A 781 16.48 -4.16 22.40
CA PHE A 781 15.87 -5.35 23.00
C PHE A 781 16.94 -6.28 23.54
N ALA A 782 16.64 -6.92 24.67
CA ALA A 782 17.51 -7.93 25.29
C ALA A 782 16.69 -8.97 26.06
N HIS A 783 17.34 -10.05 26.45
CA HIS A 783 16.81 -11.12 27.27
C HIS A 783 17.81 -11.56 28.36
N GLY A 784 17.42 -12.46 29.26
CA GLY A 784 18.25 -12.94 30.35
C GLY A 784 17.79 -12.43 31.72
N GLY A 785 16.75 -11.62 31.80
CA GLY A 785 16.17 -11.07 33.02
C GLY A 785 14.87 -11.76 33.47
N CYS A 786 14.13 -11.07 34.30
CA CYS A 786 12.88 -11.55 34.88
C CYS A 786 11.74 -10.55 34.61
N THR A 787 11.26 -10.52 33.38
CA THR A 787 9.98 -9.91 32.99
C THR A 787 9.04 -11.00 32.50
N LEU A 788 7.73 -10.74 32.54
CA LEU A 788 6.77 -11.64 31.91
C LEU A 788 6.99 -11.74 30.39
N ALA A 789 7.45 -10.66 29.75
CA ALA A 789 7.78 -10.63 28.34
C ALA A 789 8.95 -11.56 27.95
N GLU A 790 9.92 -11.73 28.85
CA GLU A 790 11.06 -12.66 28.69
C GLU A 790 10.71 -14.09 29.11
N MET A 791 9.92 -14.21 30.18
CA MET A 791 9.70 -15.49 30.87
C MET A 791 8.47 -16.24 30.36
N VAL A 792 7.45 -15.57 29.84
CA VAL A 792 6.25 -16.25 29.33
C VAL A 792 6.41 -16.58 27.84
N VAL A 793 6.46 -17.86 27.57
CA VAL A 793 6.67 -18.41 26.23
C VAL A 793 5.44 -19.20 25.76
N PRO A 794 5.17 -19.25 24.45
CA PRO A 794 4.14 -20.10 23.91
C PRO A 794 4.53 -21.57 23.95
N ALA A 795 3.53 -22.44 24.10
CA ALA A 795 3.63 -23.83 23.73
C ALA A 795 2.31 -24.31 23.14
N ALA A 796 2.36 -24.82 21.92
CA ALA A 796 1.18 -25.23 21.18
C ALA A 796 1.37 -26.57 20.47
N ARG A 797 0.28 -27.34 20.35
CA ARG A 797 0.22 -28.53 19.51
C ARG A 797 -0.67 -28.27 18.31
N LEU A 798 -0.18 -28.63 17.15
CA LEU A 798 -0.83 -28.37 15.88
C LEU A 798 -0.90 -29.67 15.09
N LYS A 799 -1.90 -29.76 14.23
CA LYS A 799 -2.02 -30.85 13.25
C LYS A 799 -2.28 -30.25 11.88
N ARG A 800 -1.56 -30.72 10.86
CA ARG A 800 -1.79 -30.21 9.53
C ARG A 800 -3.21 -30.50 9.06
N VAL A 801 -3.86 -29.49 8.50
CA VAL A 801 -5.20 -29.64 7.94
C VAL A 801 -5.13 -30.60 6.74
N THR A 802 -5.92 -31.67 6.79
CA THR A 802 -6.03 -32.66 5.72
C THR A 802 -7.14 -32.36 4.73
N GLY A 803 -7.90 -31.31 4.98
CA GLY A 803 -9.04 -30.88 4.15
C GLY A 803 -8.60 -30.12 2.89
N LYS A 804 -9.56 -29.95 1.97
CA LYS A 804 -9.37 -29.05 0.82
C LYS A 804 -9.21 -27.63 1.34
N ALA A 805 -8.14 -26.96 0.96
CA ALA A 805 -7.93 -25.54 1.26
C ALA A 805 -7.81 -24.77 -0.06
N ALA A 806 -8.52 -23.65 -0.14
CA ALA A 806 -8.45 -22.72 -1.28
C ALA A 806 -7.75 -21.45 -0.80
N ARG A 807 -6.54 -21.19 -1.30
CA ARG A 807 -5.80 -19.97 -0.94
C ARG A 807 -4.78 -19.61 -2.02
N ALA A 808 -4.88 -18.39 -2.51
CA ALA A 808 -3.87 -17.79 -3.36
C ALA A 808 -3.23 -16.60 -2.64
N VAL A 809 -1.93 -16.41 -2.81
CA VAL A 809 -1.15 -15.32 -2.20
C VAL A 809 -0.22 -14.68 -3.20
N LEU A 810 0.02 -13.39 -3.04
CA LEU A 810 0.98 -12.61 -3.83
C LEU A 810 2.36 -12.65 -3.17
N HIS A 811 3.38 -12.82 -3.99
CA HIS A 811 4.77 -12.86 -3.56
C HIS A 811 5.67 -12.09 -4.53
N GLY A 812 6.80 -11.54 -4.07
CA GLY A 812 7.83 -10.98 -4.95
C GLY A 812 7.79 -9.48 -5.12
N LEU A 813 7.01 -8.78 -4.31
CA LEU A 813 6.94 -7.33 -4.34
C LEU A 813 7.94 -6.75 -3.34
N PRO A 814 8.80 -5.80 -3.75
CA PRO A 814 9.69 -5.10 -2.84
C PRO A 814 8.90 -4.10 -1.97
N GLU A 815 9.47 -3.71 -0.85
CA GLU A 815 8.87 -2.72 0.05
C GLU A 815 8.81 -1.31 -0.57
N LEU A 816 9.81 -0.97 -1.37
CA LEU A 816 9.95 0.32 -2.05
C LEU A 816 10.68 0.14 -3.38
N ILE A 817 10.21 0.82 -4.43
CA ILE A 817 10.91 0.95 -5.70
C ILE A 817 11.34 2.40 -5.88
N THR A 818 12.59 2.61 -6.29
CA THR A 818 13.09 3.94 -6.64
C THR A 818 13.32 4.01 -8.15
N LEU A 819 12.67 4.97 -8.81
CA LEU A 819 12.80 5.23 -10.25
C LEU A 819 13.27 6.67 -10.50
N ALA A 820 14.00 6.87 -11.58
CA ALA A 820 14.15 8.22 -12.13
C ALA A 820 12.88 8.61 -12.91
N GLU A 821 12.65 9.90 -13.06
CA GLU A 821 11.60 10.41 -13.95
C GLU A 821 11.75 9.84 -15.36
N ASP A 822 10.67 9.39 -15.96
CA ASP A 822 10.56 8.72 -17.25
C ASP A 822 11.30 7.37 -17.37
N ALA A 823 11.94 6.91 -16.29
CA ALA A 823 12.53 5.57 -16.30
C ALA A 823 11.43 4.50 -16.31
N VAL A 824 11.69 3.44 -17.06
CA VAL A 824 10.84 2.26 -17.12
C VAL A 824 11.55 1.11 -16.44
N GLN A 825 10.88 0.45 -15.50
CA GLN A 825 11.38 -0.74 -14.82
C GLN A 825 10.34 -1.85 -14.88
N GLU A 826 10.78 -3.06 -15.15
CA GLU A 826 9.96 -4.25 -15.03
C GLU A 826 10.17 -4.87 -13.64
N GLN A 827 9.08 -5.01 -12.90
CA GLN A 827 9.06 -5.65 -11.59
C GLN A 827 8.30 -6.97 -11.68
N ALA A 828 9.02 -8.08 -11.51
CA ALA A 828 8.39 -9.39 -11.45
C ALA A 828 7.77 -9.64 -10.06
N PHE A 829 6.63 -10.32 -10.04
CA PHE A 829 6.00 -10.87 -8.84
C PHE A 829 5.37 -12.22 -9.16
N GLN A 830 5.03 -12.99 -8.13
CA GLN A 830 4.44 -14.31 -8.28
C GLN A 830 3.10 -14.39 -7.55
N LEU A 831 2.16 -15.09 -8.15
CA LEU A 831 0.97 -15.60 -7.51
C LEU A 831 1.17 -17.08 -7.24
N ARG A 832 0.90 -17.53 -6.02
CA ARG A 832 1.01 -18.92 -5.62
C ARG A 832 -0.28 -19.41 -4.97
N ASN A 833 -0.73 -20.57 -5.39
CA ASN A 833 -1.78 -21.29 -4.70
C ASN A 833 -1.16 -22.13 -3.57
N LEU A 834 -1.32 -21.67 -2.34
CA LEU A 834 -0.91 -22.40 -1.13
C LEU A 834 -1.96 -23.45 -0.71
N GLY A 835 -3.12 -23.43 -1.34
CA GLY A 835 -4.20 -24.36 -1.07
C GLY A 835 -3.97 -25.73 -1.71
N THR A 836 -4.83 -26.67 -1.33
CA THR A 836 -4.83 -28.07 -1.82
C THR A 836 -5.81 -28.31 -2.95
N VAL A 837 -6.56 -27.29 -3.35
CA VAL A 837 -7.50 -27.30 -4.48
C VAL A 837 -7.12 -26.23 -5.50
N PRO A 838 -7.47 -26.42 -6.79
CA PRO A 838 -7.35 -25.36 -7.77
C PRO A 838 -8.25 -24.20 -7.41
N VAL A 839 -7.77 -22.98 -7.62
CA VAL A 839 -8.52 -21.73 -7.39
C VAL A 839 -8.62 -20.92 -8.68
N ASP A 840 -9.80 -20.36 -8.94
CA ASP A 840 -9.91 -19.28 -9.91
C ASP A 840 -9.50 -17.99 -9.21
N PHE A 841 -8.70 -17.17 -9.89
CA PHE A 841 -8.19 -15.93 -9.33
C PHE A 841 -8.39 -14.76 -10.29
N THR A 842 -8.46 -13.58 -9.71
CA THR A 842 -8.39 -12.30 -10.42
C THR A 842 -7.32 -11.44 -9.74
N ILE A 843 -6.35 -10.96 -10.53
CA ILE A 843 -5.37 -9.97 -10.11
C ILE A 843 -5.64 -8.69 -10.87
N GLU A 844 -5.68 -7.58 -10.17
CA GLU A 844 -5.65 -6.24 -10.73
C GLU A 844 -4.51 -5.46 -10.07
N ALA A 845 -3.65 -4.87 -10.89
CA ALA A 845 -2.63 -3.92 -10.44
C ALA A 845 -2.94 -2.55 -11.04
N ARG A 846 -3.08 -1.54 -10.18
CA ARG A 846 -3.46 -0.19 -10.58
C ARG A 846 -2.55 0.85 -9.91
N THR A 847 -2.12 1.84 -10.69
CA THR A 847 -1.38 2.98 -10.13
C THR A 847 -2.32 3.89 -9.34
N ASN A 848 -1.77 4.71 -8.44
CA ASN A 848 -2.52 5.78 -7.76
C ASN A 848 -3.02 6.86 -8.73
N LEU A 849 -2.55 6.88 -9.98
CA LEU A 849 -3.06 7.71 -11.08
C LEU A 849 -4.18 7.02 -11.86
N GLY A 850 -4.60 5.81 -11.46
CA GLY A 850 -5.70 5.06 -12.03
C GLY A 850 -5.34 4.16 -13.23
N GLU A 851 -4.08 4.14 -13.67
CA GLU A 851 -3.62 3.30 -14.78
C GLU A 851 -3.64 1.83 -14.38
N ILE A 852 -4.24 0.98 -15.18
CA ILE A 852 -4.23 -0.48 -14.99
C ILE A 852 -2.96 -1.05 -15.62
N LEU A 853 -2.08 -1.60 -14.79
CA LEU A 853 -0.82 -2.23 -15.22
C LEU A 853 -0.99 -3.71 -15.53
N VAL A 854 -1.83 -4.39 -14.76
CA VAL A 854 -2.14 -5.82 -14.90
C VAL A 854 -3.61 -6.04 -14.55
N GLN A 855 -4.30 -6.79 -15.38
CA GLN A 855 -5.64 -7.32 -15.07
C GLN A 855 -5.75 -8.70 -15.71
N VAL A 856 -5.79 -9.74 -14.86
CA VAL A 856 -5.80 -11.14 -15.29
C VAL A 856 -6.77 -11.93 -14.41
N SER A 857 -7.61 -12.73 -15.09
CA SER A 857 -8.42 -13.76 -14.43
C SER A 857 -8.08 -15.12 -15.06
N ALA A 858 -7.71 -16.08 -14.23
CA ALA A 858 -7.32 -17.42 -14.66
C ALA A 858 -7.45 -18.42 -13.53
N LYS A 859 -7.12 -19.69 -13.81
CA LYS A 859 -7.10 -20.77 -12.82
C LYS A 859 -5.68 -21.12 -12.44
N LEU A 860 -5.45 -21.41 -11.18
CA LEU A 860 -4.17 -21.81 -10.62
C LEU A 860 -4.34 -23.17 -9.94
N ALA A 861 -3.58 -24.18 -10.37
CA ALA A 861 -3.62 -25.50 -9.77
C ALA A 861 -3.10 -25.48 -8.32
N ALA A 862 -3.43 -26.49 -7.53
CA ALA A 862 -2.91 -26.63 -6.16
C ALA A 862 -1.37 -26.65 -6.16
N GLY A 863 -0.75 -25.80 -5.35
CA GLY A 863 0.71 -25.66 -5.26
C GLY A 863 1.37 -24.95 -6.44
N GLU A 864 0.63 -24.60 -7.50
CA GLU A 864 1.16 -23.90 -8.68
C GLU A 864 1.58 -22.47 -8.29
N SER A 865 2.67 -22.02 -8.90
CA SER A 865 3.12 -20.63 -8.88
C SER A 865 3.14 -20.07 -10.30
N ARG A 866 2.67 -18.85 -10.48
CA ARG A 866 2.66 -18.14 -11.77
C ARG A 866 3.29 -16.78 -11.63
N SER A 867 4.23 -16.47 -12.51
CA SER A 867 4.92 -15.19 -12.53
C SER A 867 4.17 -14.16 -13.37
N PHE A 868 4.19 -12.92 -12.92
CA PHE A 868 3.65 -11.74 -13.59
C PHE A 868 4.68 -10.63 -13.56
N THR A 869 4.57 -9.70 -14.49
CA THR A 869 5.48 -8.54 -14.57
C THR A 869 4.67 -7.25 -14.56
N LEU A 870 5.03 -6.34 -13.66
CA LEU A 870 4.56 -4.96 -13.66
C LEU A 870 5.54 -4.10 -14.44
N ARG A 871 5.07 -3.38 -15.43
CA ARG A 871 5.84 -2.36 -16.11
C ARG A 871 5.58 -1.01 -15.45
N LEU A 872 6.54 -0.55 -14.66
CA LEU A 872 6.48 0.67 -13.88
C LEU A 872 7.15 1.82 -14.62
N VAL A 873 6.55 2.99 -14.58
CA VAL A 873 7.08 4.21 -15.21
C VAL A 873 7.16 5.31 -14.15
N GLY A 874 8.31 5.94 -14.01
CA GLY A 874 8.50 7.06 -13.10
C GLY A 874 7.79 8.32 -13.62
N ARG A 875 6.71 8.77 -12.98
CA ARG A 875 5.86 9.86 -13.46
C ARG A 875 5.93 11.09 -12.56
N TYR A 876 7.14 11.61 -12.32
CA TYR A 876 7.36 12.76 -11.44
C TYR A 876 6.53 13.99 -11.86
N ARG A 877 6.60 14.41 -13.11
CA ARG A 877 5.88 15.59 -13.62
C ARG A 877 4.36 15.44 -13.72
N GLN A 878 3.86 14.21 -13.67
CA GLN A 878 2.41 13.94 -13.67
C GLN A 878 1.83 13.88 -12.26
N THR A 879 2.67 13.99 -11.24
CA THR A 879 2.23 14.09 -9.85
C THR A 879 1.72 15.51 -9.58
N PRO A 880 0.65 15.70 -8.81
CA PRO A 880 0.17 17.03 -8.44
C PRO A 880 1.28 17.91 -7.85
N LEU A 881 1.31 19.19 -8.21
CA LEU A 881 2.35 20.12 -7.76
C LEU A 881 2.53 20.15 -6.23
N ARG A 882 1.44 19.99 -5.48
CA ARG A 882 1.44 19.94 -4.00
C ARG A 882 2.23 18.73 -3.44
N ASP A 883 2.38 17.67 -4.24
CA ASP A 883 3.01 16.42 -3.84
C ASP A 883 4.41 16.26 -4.45
N LEU A 884 4.88 17.28 -5.19
CA LEU A 884 6.24 17.29 -5.77
C LEU A 884 7.26 17.68 -4.69
N ASP A 885 8.25 16.81 -4.50
CA ASP A 885 9.40 17.04 -3.62
C ASP A 885 10.67 17.04 -4.50
N PRO A 886 11.58 18.03 -4.33
CA PRO A 886 12.87 18.03 -5.04
C PRO A 886 13.71 16.77 -4.84
N ASN A 887 13.51 16.06 -3.72
CA ASN A 887 14.18 14.80 -3.43
C ASN A 887 13.48 13.57 -4.02
N GLY A 888 12.30 13.72 -4.58
CA GLY A 888 11.49 12.66 -5.15
C GLY A 888 10.04 12.74 -4.70
N THR A 889 9.13 12.20 -5.50
CA THR A 889 7.71 12.09 -5.17
C THR A 889 7.31 10.64 -5.00
N LEU A 890 6.35 10.38 -4.15
CA LEU A 890 5.86 9.04 -3.87
C LEU A 890 4.64 8.73 -4.77
N GLN A 891 4.80 7.75 -5.65
CA GLN A 891 3.72 7.10 -6.38
C GLN A 891 3.44 5.74 -5.72
N ALA A 892 2.33 5.13 -6.07
CA ALA A 892 2.01 3.81 -5.56
C ALA A 892 1.31 2.96 -6.64
N VAL A 893 1.53 1.65 -6.56
CA VAL A 893 0.77 0.64 -7.29
C VAL A 893 0.04 -0.21 -6.27
N THR A 894 -1.27 -0.27 -6.39
CA THR A 894 -2.11 -1.17 -5.56
C THR A 894 -2.39 -2.43 -6.36
N LEU A 895 -1.96 -3.56 -5.83
CA LEU A 895 -2.33 -4.89 -6.34
C LEU A 895 -3.49 -5.41 -5.52
N ARG A 896 -4.51 -5.92 -6.21
CA ARG A 896 -5.64 -6.63 -5.60
C ARG A 896 -5.71 -8.04 -6.12
N LEU A 897 -5.74 -8.97 -5.21
CA LEU A 897 -5.95 -10.38 -5.47
C LEU A 897 -7.33 -10.81 -4.94
N ARG A 898 -8.11 -11.46 -5.78
CA ARG A 898 -9.30 -12.20 -5.36
C ARG A 898 -9.18 -13.63 -5.84
N HIS A 899 -9.66 -14.59 -5.07
CA HIS A 899 -9.69 -15.99 -5.47
C HIS A 899 -10.95 -16.68 -4.96
N THR A 900 -11.34 -17.77 -5.61
CA THR A 900 -12.46 -18.59 -5.15
C THR A 900 -12.12 -19.29 -3.84
N ASN A 901 -13.04 -19.27 -2.87
CA ASN A 901 -13.01 -20.11 -1.68
C ASN A 901 -13.52 -21.53 -1.99
N LEU A 902 -13.62 -22.37 -0.98
CA LEU A 902 -14.11 -23.75 -1.12
C LEU A 902 -15.55 -23.85 -1.61
N ASP A 903 -16.37 -22.86 -1.34
CA ASP A 903 -17.78 -22.78 -1.74
C ASP A 903 -17.94 -22.19 -3.15
N GLY A 904 -16.84 -21.84 -3.81
CA GLY A 904 -16.83 -21.24 -5.14
C GLY A 904 -17.07 -19.72 -5.16
N ALA A 905 -17.24 -19.08 -4.00
CA ALA A 905 -17.38 -17.64 -3.92
C ALA A 905 -16.02 -16.95 -4.11
N LEU A 906 -16.00 -15.84 -4.83
CA LEU A 906 -14.80 -15.02 -5.01
C LEU A 906 -14.57 -14.16 -3.76
N VAL A 907 -13.45 -14.37 -3.08
CA VAL A 907 -13.09 -13.67 -1.84
C VAL A 907 -11.75 -12.96 -2.00
N GLU A 908 -11.61 -11.85 -1.29
CA GLU A 908 -10.33 -11.15 -1.16
C GLU A 908 -9.66 -11.65 0.13
N PRO A 909 -8.48 -12.30 0.06
CA PRO A 909 -7.78 -12.75 1.26
C PRO A 909 -7.28 -11.55 2.08
N PRO A 910 -7.00 -11.71 3.38
CA PRO A 910 -6.50 -10.62 4.23
C PRO A 910 -5.26 -9.91 3.68
N ASP A 911 -4.39 -10.65 2.99
CA ASP A 911 -3.18 -10.15 2.32
C ASP A 911 -3.42 -9.93 0.80
N GLY A 912 -4.66 -9.86 0.36
CA GLY A 912 -5.04 -9.75 -1.06
C GLY A 912 -4.87 -8.36 -1.64
N GLN A 913 -4.69 -7.34 -0.80
CA GLN A 913 -4.40 -5.98 -1.25
C GLN A 913 -3.02 -5.55 -0.76
N ILE A 914 -2.14 -5.26 -1.69
CA ILE A 914 -0.76 -4.80 -1.42
C ILE A 914 -0.56 -3.46 -2.12
N THR A 915 -0.09 -2.46 -1.38
CA THR A 915 0.31 -1.18 -1.97
C THR A 915 1.83 -1.12 -2.02
N LEU A 916 2.36 -1.04 -3.24
CA LEU A 916 3.78 -0.93 -3.53
C LEU A 916 4.14 0.55 -3.72
N PRO A 917 4.89 1.17 -2.81
CA PRO A 917 5.33 2.54 -2.95
C PRO A 917 6.46 2.64 -3.99
N ILE A 918 6.41 3.70 -4.80
CA ILE A 918 7.41 4.00 -5.84
C ILE A 918 7.91 5.42 -5.60
N GLN A 919 9.15 5.56 -5.21
CA GLN A 919 9.81 6.86 -5.10
C GLN A 919 10.34 7.28 -6.46
N VAL A 920 9.77 8.32 -7.05
CA VAL A 920 10.21 8.86 -8.34
C VAL A 920 11.08 10.09 -8.10
N LYS A 921 12.34 9.99 -8.50
CA LYS A 921 13.30 11.11 -8.42
C LYS A 921 13.24 11.95 -9.71
N PRO A 922 13.26 13.27 -9.62
CA PRO A 922 13.29 14.12 -10.79
C PRO A 922 14.56 13.84 -11.63
N LYS A 923 14.43 13.96 -12.94
CA LYS A 923 15.59 13.96 -13.83
C LYS A 923 16.45 15.16 -13.46
N ALA A 924 17.71 14.93 -13.16
CA ALA A 924 18.66 16.02 -12.95
C ALA A 924 18.67 16.86 -14.23
N THR A 925 18.01 18.00 -14.21
CA THR A 925 18.22 19.05 -15.21
C THR A 925 19.66 19.49 -15.00
N LYS A 926 20.53 19.28 -16.00
CA LYS A 926 21.75 20.07 -16.09
C LYS A 926 21.26 21.52 -16.12
N LEU A 927 21.44 22.23 -15.03
CA LEU A 927 21.35 23.68 -15.02
C LEU A 927 22.35 24.13 -16.09
N ASP A 928 21.82 24.73 -17.14
CA ASP A 928 22.65 25.42 -18.14
C ASP A 928 23.23 26.61 -17.41
N THR A 929 24.44 26.42 -16.91
CA THR A 929 25.18 27.47 -16.18
C THR A 929 25.43 28.69 -17.06
N ASP A 930 25.38 28.55 -18.39
CA ASP A 930 25.50 29.62 -19.34
C ASP A 930 24.23 30.49 -19.45
N ALA A 931 23.04 29.91 -19.09
CA ALA A 931 21.79 30.67 -19.02
C ALA A 931 21.67 31.51 -17.73
N LEU A 932 22.38 31.16 -16.67
CA LEU A 932 22.45 31.94 -15.42
C LEU A 932 23.51 33.07 -15.45
N ALA A 933 24.53 32.97 -16.31
CA ALA A 933 25.56 34.02 -16.46
C ALA A 933 25.00 35.32 -17.04
N GLY A 934 23.80 35.31 -17.63
CA GLY A 934 23.11 36.50 -18.13
C GLY A 934 22.21 37.22 -17.13
N LEU A 935 22.03 36.67 -15.91
CA LEU A 935 21.17 37.27 -14.87
C LEU A 935 21.92 38.23 -13.92
N ASP A 936 23.22 38.21 -13.92
CA ASP A 936 24.05 39.12 -13.11
C ASP A 936 24.20 40.54 -13.75
N ASP A 937 23.69 40.74 -14.98
CA ASP A 937 23.68 42.01 -15.70
C ASP A 937 22.30 42.71 -15.73
N LEU A 938 21.32 42.22 -14.96
CA LEU A 938 20.01 42.84 -14.74
C LEU A 938 19.86 43.33 -13.29
#